data_5f9db6e208928e11ce023c511b81f2cc
#
_entry.id   5f9db6e208928e11ce023c511b81f2cc
#
_cell.length_a   1.000
_cell.length_b   1.000
_cell.length_c   1.000
_cell.angle_alpha   90.00
_cell.angle_beta   90.00
_cell.angle_gamma   90.00
#
_symmetry.space_group_name_H-M   'P 1'
#
loop_
_entity.id
_entity.type
_entity.pdbx_description
1 polymer ?
#
loop_
_entity_poly.entity_id
_entity_poly.type
_entity_poly.pdbx_seq_one_letter_code
_entity_poly.pdbx_strand_id
1 'polypeptide(L)'
;MKKLLLIIAAFITLSAQAQNDDINLSDVISEILEDAAQQDDEEHYTLAQISSEYLENLAATKLDLNTATWSELQSLPFLTDIKIEAILNYRQKYGCFYSLGELRGIKELTQKDVRFLSCFVMAGEPAETKQPSLHRMLTDGRHSITTTIKTVLEQQKAYREDSLGNKKFDGDRSAVCVKYKYSYKNYIAYGFTAEKDPGEPFGIGDKRYGFDFNSAFIRIQNIGKIEKIILGDYIVKFGQGLILGGGFSAGKSTASTGSASSGVSLREYTSANEYWFYRGAAASIRFKNFGVTAFASRNKNDATLSGDSSSFSTVKTTGYHRTDRELISKDNYTQYTGGIIATTHIKRFQLGFAAVGYKFDKMFEPKEQLRYACTRNERENYCYSLSYHYATTLLSIYGETAMDKECNAATINTIEMRPNAHIKVTAMYRNYSKRYLAFNASALGENSKVNNEEGLYLGAEIYAGRKLALSGYADIFRMPWPTSKVSSGIDVIAQADFKATKRYTVSLKWKCKDKLQSSPVEDYAKNQYIRLQNKFSPSDNTSIANVIQWSDYRYGDTHDRGYLIYQNVTFKPRQIPLTIAARYALFSAPYNARMYAYENDVMYFFSVPAYYYEGCRYYLVLGTQIGKRVKLQTRLSQWRYFDRNVISSGDNQIDGSNKTEVNVYLQVKI
;
A
#
# COMPACT_ATOMS: atom_id res chain seq x y z
N MET A 1 12.32 -37.03 -3.81
CA MET A 1 11.75 -36.96 -2.46
C MET A 1 12.76 -37.24 -1.34
N LYS A 2 13.43 -38.41 -1.28
CA LYS A 2 14.40 -38.71 -0.18
C LYS A 2 15.58 -37.72 -0.08
N LYS A 3 16.14 -37.23 -1.17
CA LYS A 3 17.23 -36.22 -1.15
C LYS A 3 16.75 -34.83 -0.70
N LEU A 4 15.51 -34.45 -0.97
CA LEU A 4 14.91 -33.18 -0.52
C LEU A 4 14.63 -33.21 0.99
N LEU A 5 14.15 -34.35 1.51
CA LEU A 5 13.96 -34.58 2.95
C LEU A 5 15.29 -34.59 3.73
N LEU A 6 16.37 -35.08 3.13
CA LEU A 6 17.71 -35.05 3.75
C LEU A 6 18.31 -33.63 3.81
N ILE A 7 18.04 -32.79 2.80
CA ILE A 7 18.43 -31.39 2.79
C ILE A 7 17.64 -30.62 3.87
N ILE A 8 16.33 -30.86 3.98
CA ILE A 8 15.47 -30.29 5.02
C ILE A 8 15.92 -30.76 6.41
N ALA A 9 16.26 -32.04 6.58
CA ALA A 9 16.76 -32.57 7.85
C ALA A 9 18.15 -32.02 8.22
N ALA A 10 19.05 -31.80 7.27
CA ALA A 10 20.35 -31.19 7.50
C ALA A 10 20.26 -29.69 7.88
N PHE A 11 19.22 -28.97 7.42
CA PHE A 11 18.95 -27.59 7.84
C PHE A 11 18.38 -27.47 9.27
N ILE A 12 17.76 -28.52 9.80
CA ILE A 12 17.14 -28.54 11.12
C ILE A 12 18.19 -28.63 12.27
N THR A 13 19.38 -29.15 12.00
CA THR A 13 20.40 -29.40 13.06
C THR A 13 21.31 -28.22 13.41
N LEU A 14 21.16 -27.04 12.78
CA LEU A 14 22.15 -25.95 12.85
C LEU A 14 21.79 -24.70 13.67
N SER A 15 20.67 -24.61 14.37
CA SER A 15 20.38 -23.37 15.13
C SER A 15 19.44 -23.56 16.33
N ALA A 16 19.97 -24.14 17.42
CA ALA A 16 19.39 -23.96 18.75
C ALA A 16 19.96 -22.66 19.37
N GLN A 17 19.40 -21.50 19.01
CA GLN A 17 19.58 -20.25 19.78
C GLN A 17 18.25 -19.79 20.30
N ALA A 18 18.17 -19.55 21.62
CA ALA A 18 17.00 -19.05 22.30
C ALA A 18 16.49 -17.78 21.62
N GLN A 19 15.26 -17.82 21.11
CA GLN A 19 14.52 -16.64 20.69
C GLN A 19 14.04 -15.92 21.95
N ASN A 20 14.53 -14.70 22.17
CA ASN A 20 13.89 -13.74 23.07
C ASN A 20 12.46 -13.47 22.60
N ASP A 21 11.56 -13.05 23.51
CA ASP A 21 10.19 -12.61 23.24
C ASP A 21 10.12 -11.37 22.31
N ASP A 22 10.92 -11.33 21.27
CA ASP A 22 10.96 -10.23 20.30
C ASP A 22 9.69 -10.27 19.44
N ILE A 23 8.94 -9.17 19.51
CA ILE A 23 7.78 -8.93 18.65
C ILE A 23 8.22 -9.10 17.20
N ASN A 24 7.63 -10.06 16.49
CA ASN A 24 8.02 -10.36 15.13
C ASN A 24 7.48 -9.29 14.18
N LEU A 25 8.39 -8.54 13.56
CA LEU A 25 8.07 -7.49 12.62
C LEU A 25 7.15 -7.96 11.47
N SER A 26 7.36 -9.18 10.97
CA SER A 26 6.54 -9.76 9.89
C SER A 26 5.06 -9.89 10.31
N ASP A 27 4.79 -10.24 11.57
CA ASP A 27 3.42 -10.37 12.08
C ASP A 27 2.75 -9.01 12.22
N VAL A 28 3.51 -8.03 12.71
CA VAL A 28 3.02 -6.65 12.84
C VAL A 28 2.71 -6.06 11.47
N ILE A 29 3.59 -6.24 10.49
CA ILE A 29 3.34 -5.80 9.12
C ILE A 29 2.12 -6.52 8.53
N SER A 30 2.03 -7.84 8.67
CA SER A 30 0.86 -8.61 8.18
C SER A 30 -0.44 -8.15 8.82
N GLU A 31 -0.45 -7.82 10.12
CA GLU A 31 -1.63 -7.31 10.80
C GLU A 31 -2.03 -5.90 10.33
N ILE A 32 -1.05 -5.01 10.12
CA ILE A 32 -1.30 -3.67 9.56
C ILE A 32 -1.90 -3.80 8.14
N LEU A 33 -1.36 -4.69 7.33
CA LEU A 33 -1.83 -4.93 5.95
C LEU A 33 -3.18 -5.65 5.92
N GLU A 34 -3.42 -6.60 6.82
CA GLU A 34 -4.73 -7.25 6.96
C GLU A 34 -5.81 -6.24 7.33
N ASP A 35 -5.54 -5.36 8.29
CA ASP A 35 -6.45 -4.28 8.67
C ASP A 35 -6.75 -3.35 7.48
N ALA A 36 -5.73 -3.01 6.69
CA ALA A 36 -5.88 -2.18 5.50
C ALA A 36 -6.67 -2.90 4.39
N ALA A 37 -6.35 -4.16 4.12
CA ALA A 37 -6.98 -4.96 3.06
C ALA A 37 -8.45 -5.31 3.32
N GLN A 38 -8.87 -5.34 4.58
CA GLN A 38 -10.27 -5.61 4.93
C GLN A 38 -11.22 -4.47 4.55
N GLN A 39 -10.71 -3.38 4.05
CA GLN A 39 -11.46 -2.14 3.90
C GLN A 39 -11.80 -1.79 2.46
N ASP A 40 -11.11 -2.37 1.43
CA ASP A 40 -11.20 -1.85 0.08
C ASP A 40 -11.42 -2.87 -1.05
N ASP A 41 -11.89 -2.32 -2.19
CA ASP A 41 -12.12 -2.98 -3.47
C ASP A 41 -10.82 -3.05 -4.31
N GLU A 42 -10.86 -3.78 -5.42
CA GLU A 42 -9.77 -4.21 -6.30
C GLU A 42 -8.74 -3.14 -6.74
N GLU A 43 -9.15 -1.87 -6.88
CA GLU A 43 -8.30 -0.80 -7.43
C GLU A 43 -7.18 -0.31 -6.49
N HIS A 44 -7.27 -0.58 -5.19
CA HIS A 44 -6.32 -0.08 -4.17
C HIS A 44 -5.18 -1.06 -3.85
N TYR A 45 -5.22 -2.29 -4.38
CA TYR A 45 -4.23 -3.33 -4.05
C TYR A 45 -2.82 -3.06 -4.58
N THR A 46 -2.68 -2.32 -5.68
CA THR A 46 -1.36 -1.95 -6.23
C THR A 46 -0.59 -1.03 -5.26
N LEU A 47 -1.31 -0.18 -4.53
CA LEU A 47 -0.73 0.68 -3.50
C LEU A 47 -0.33 -0.10 -2.24
N ALA A 48 -0.99 -1.21 -1.93
CA ALA A 48 -0.67 -2.05 -0.78
C ALA A 48 0.65 -2.83 -0.95
N GLN A 49 1.05 -3.20 -2.17
CA GLN A 49 2.37 -3.79 -2.42
C GLN A 49 3.51 -2.81 -2.06
N ILE A 50 3.33 -1.54 -2.36
CA ILE A 50 4.27 -0.49 -1.95
C ILE A 50 4.35 -0.37 -0.43
N SER A 51 3.32 -0.77 0.30
CA SER A 51 3.16 -0.58 1.73
C SER A 51 3.93 -1.57 2.61
N SER A 52 4.05 -2.84 2.22
CA SER A 52 4.82 -3.83 3.00
C SER A 52 6.30 -3.48 3.02
N GLU A 53 6.84 -3.12 1.87
CA GLU A 53 8.23 -2.68 1.73
C GLU A 53 8.49 -1.36 2.47
N TYR A 54 7.55 -0.43 2.42
CA TYR A 54 7.64 0.82 3.17
C TYR A 54 7.73 0.58 4.67
N LEU A 55 6.90 -0.28 5.22
CA LEU A 55 6.92 -0.64 6.64
C LEU A 55 8.23 -1.34 7.03
N GLU A 56 8.76 -2.23 6.19
CA GLU A 56 10.07 -2.83 6.45
C GLU A 56 11.20 -1.81 6.47
N ASN A 57 11.19 -0.87 5.54
CA ASN A 57 12.18 0.20 5.50
C ASN A 57 12.11 1.10 6.74
N LEU A 58 10.91 1.45 7.21
CA LEU A 58 10.73 2.18 8.47
C LEU A 58 11.25 1.39 9.68
N ALA A 59 10.97 0.10 9.75
CA ALA A 59 11.45 -0.75 10.84
C ALA A 59 12.97 -0.96 10.81
N ALA A 60 13.56 -0.95 9.63
CA ALA A 60 15.02 -1.05 9.48
C ALA A 60 15.77 0.21 9.96
N THR A 61 15.09 1.37 9.89
CA THR A 61 15.62 2.67 10.32
C THR A 61 14.74 3.28 11.40
N LYS A 62 14.65 2.59 12.56
CA LYS A 62 13.77 3.00 13.67
C LYS A 62 13.88 4.49 13.98
N LEU A 63 12.73 5.12 14.17
CA LEU A 63 12.64 6.53 14.57
C LEU A 63 13.00 6.67 16.06
N ASP A 64 13.87 7.64 16.38
CA ASP A 64 14.16 7.98 17.77
C ASP A 64 13.06 8.87 18.33
N LEU A 65 12.31 8.39 19.33
CA LEU A 65 11.22 9.14 19.96
C LEU A 65 11.67 10.48 20.56
N ASN A 66 12.94 10.59 20.92
CA ASN A 66 13.48 11.80 21.56
C ASN A 66 13.78 12.92 20.57
N THR A 67 14.03 12.56 19.32
CA THR A 67 14.34 13.50 18.24
C THR A 67 13.29 13.54 17.15
N ALA A 68 12.43 12.51 17.06
CA ALA A 68 11.41 12.41 16.02
C ALA A 68 10.52 13.65 15.97
N THR A 69 10.33 14.12 14.75
CA THR A 69 9.42 15.23 14.43
C THR A 69 8.01 14.72 14.20
N TRP A 70 7.05 15.64 14.19
CA TRP A 70 5.67 15.34 13.81
C TRP A 70 5.59 14.59 12.47
N SER A 71 6.25 15.10 11.43
CA SER A 71 6.24 14.53 10.08
C SER A 71 6.84 13.12 10.02
N GLU A 72 7.88 12.84 10.82
CA GLU A 72 8.48 11.51 10.91
C GLU A 72 7.53 10.52 11.60
N LEU A 73 6.89 10.91 12.70
CA LEU A 73 5.89 10.06 13.36
C LEU A 73 4.66 9.82 12.48
N GLN A 74 4.25 10.82 11.70
CA GLN A 74 3.15 10.72 10.74
C GLN A 74 3.44 9.75 9.58
N SER A 75 4.71 9.41 9.34
CA SER A 75 5.08 8.37 8.39
C SER A 75 4.63 6.97 8.81
N LEU A 76 4.27 6.77 10.09
CA LEU A 76 3.75 5.51 10.61
C LEU A 76 2.22 5.44 10.38
N PRO A 77 1.72 4.58 9.46
CA PRO A 77 0.34 4.65 8.97
C PRO A 77 -0.73 4.29 10.01
N PHE A 78 -0.34 3.72 11.13
CA PHE A 78 -1.24 3.36 12.24
C PHE A 78 -1.31 4.43 13.35
N LEU A 79 -0.52 5.51 13.24
CA LEU A 79 -0.59 6.65 14.16
C LEU A 79 -1.52 7.73 13.59
N THR A 80 -2.51 8.09 14.39
CA THR A 80 -3.33 9.29 14.14
C THR A 80 -2.69 10.54 14.71
N ASP A 81 -3.11 11.69 14.23
CA ASP A 81 -2.60 12.99 14.69
C ASP A 81 -2.73 13.18 16.20
N ILE A 82 -3.85 12.74 16.78
CA ILE A 82 -4.08 12.78 18.22
C ILE A 82 -3.05 11.94 18.99
N LYS A 83 -2.69 10.76 18.47
CA LYS A 83 -1.67 9.89 19.08
C LYS A 83 -0.27 10.50 18.96
N ILE A 84 0.04 11.12 17.82
CA ILE A 84 1.30 11.82 17.60
C ILE A 84 1.43 13.00 18.57
N GLU A 85 0.38 13.82 18.69
CA GLU A 85 0.34 14.93 19.63
C GLU A 85 0.52 14.45 21.08
N ALA A 86 -0.10 13.34 21.45
CA ALA A 86 0.05 12.77 22.78
C ALA A 86 1.50 12.32 23.07
N ILE A 87 2.19 11.72 22.10
CA ILE A 87 3.60 11.35 22.22
C ILE A 87 4.49 12.59 22.38
N LEU A 88 4.27 13.61 21.55
CA LEU A 88 5.05 14.86 21.60
C LEU A 88 4.80 15.65 22.88
N ASN A 89 3.56 15.73 23.34
CA ASN A 89 3.19 16.36 24.62
C ASN A 89 3.81 15.61 25.81
N TYR A 90 3.83 14.26 25.78
CA TYR A 90 4.50 13.48 26.82
C TYR A 90 5.98 13.84 26.89
N ARG A 91 6.67 13.87 25.75
CA ARG A 91 8.07 14.30 25.65
C ARG A 91 8.30 15.73 26.16
N GLN A 92 7.41 16.66 25.82
CA GLN A 92 7.51 18.05 26.29
C GLN A 92 7.33 18.17 27.81
N LYS A 93 6.44 17.35 28.38
CA LYS A 93 6.08 17.41 29.80
C LYS A 93 7.06 16.67 30.70
N TYR A 94 7.51 15.49 30.30
CA TYR A 94 8.29 14.60 31.14
C TYR A 94 9.77 14.46 30.72
N GLY A 95 10.15 15.03 29.58
CA GLY A 95 11.50 14.95 29.04
C GLY A 95 11.68 13.77 28.07
N CYS A 96 12.92 13.31 27.95
CA CYS A 96 13.26 12.21 27.04
C CYS A 96 12.63 10.88 27.46
N PHE A 97 12.27 10.07 26.50
CA PHE A 97 11.91 8.67 26.72
C PHE A 97 13.16 7.84 26.99
N TYR A 98 13.25 7.23 28.14
CA TYR A 98 14.33 6.31 28.50
C TYR A 98 14.04 4.88 28.05
N SER A 99 12.77 4.52 27.91
CA SER A 99 12.35 3.19 27.47
C SER A 99 11.04 3.23 26.68
N LEU A 100 10.83 2.24 25.80
CA LEU A 100 9.54 2.06 25.08
C LEU A 100 8.40 1.69 26.03
N GLY A 101 8.70 1.24 27.25
CA GLY A 101 7.69 0.93 28.27
C GLY A 101 6.87 2.14 28.69
N GLU A 102 7.44 3.34 28.60
CA GLU A 102 6.77 4.60 28.95
C GLU A 102 5.59 4.95 28.05
N LEU A 103 5.60 4.45 26.78
CA LEU A 103 4.47 4.59 25.86
C LEU A 103 3.16 4.03 26.43
N ARG A 104 3.24 3.05 27.34
CA ARG A 104 2.05 2.50 28.03
C ARG A 104 1.38 3.51 28.98
N GLY A 105 2.10 4.53 29.39
CA GLY A 105 1.58 5.62 30.25
C GLY A 105 0.80 6.68 29.48
N ILE A 106 0.86 6.68 28.14
CA ILE A 106 0.14 7.62 27.29
C ILE A 106 -1.27 7.08 27.05
N LYS A 107 -2.28 7.78 27.60
CA LYS A 107 -3.69 7.32 27.58
C LYS A 107 -4.29 7.17 26.18
N GLU A 108 -3.79 7.93 25.23
CA GLU A 108 -4.23 7.97 23.84
C GLU A 108 -3.73 6.76 23.03
N LEU A 109 -2.71 6.04 23.52
CA LEU A 109 -2.17 4.86 22.87
C LEU A 109 -2.83 3.59 23.39
N THR A 110 -3.27 2.73 22.47
CA THR A 110 -3.75 1.39 22.79
C THR A 110 -2.58 0.42 22.97
N GLN A 111 -2.82 -0.74 23.57
CA GLN A 111 -1.79 -1.79 23.64
C GLN A 111 -1.31 -2.26 22.25
N LYS A 112 -2.20 -2.21 21.25
CA LYS A 112 -1.89 -2.50 19.86
C LYS A 112 -0.93 -1.46 19.29
N ASP A 113 -1.18 -0.17 19.54
CA ASP A 113 -0.29 0.91 19.11
C ASP A 113 1.11 0.79 19.71
N VAL A 114 1.21 0.51 21.01
CA VAL A 114 2.50 0.33 21.70
C VAL A 114 3.26 -0.88 21.12
N ARG A 115 2.56 -1.99 20.82
CA ARG A 115 3.17 -3.15 20.17
C ARG A 115 3.67 -2.81 18.77
N PHE A 116 2.89 -2.09 17.98
CA PHE A 116 3.30 -1.66 16.65
C PHE A 116 4.48 -0.70 16.74
N LEU A 117 4.40 0.34 17.57
CA LEU A 117 5.48 1.30 17.76
C LEU A 117 6.81 0.64 18.12
N SER A 118 6.81 -0.40 18.95
CA SER A 118 8.04 -1.08 19.35
C SER A 118 8.86 -1.65 18.18
N CYS A 119 8.23 -1.92 17.05
CA CYS A 119 8.91 -2.35 15.83
C CYS A 119 9.56 -1.18 15.07
N PHE A 120 9.01 0.02 15.15
CA PHE A 120 9.34 1.15 14.29
C PHE A 120 10.07 2.30 15.00
N VAL A 121 10.05 2.32 16.34
CA VAL A 121 10.68 3.38 17.11
C VAL A 121 11.72 2.83 18.07
N MET A 122 12.60 3.71 18.52
CA MET A 122 13.55 3.46 19.61
C MET A 122 13.47 4.59 20.64
N ALA A 123 13.84 4.27 21.88
CA ALA A 123 13.98 5.19 23.00
C ALA A 123 15.29 4.90 23.71
N GLY A 124 15.87 5.87 24.39
CA GLY A 124 17.13 5.75 25.13
C GLY A 124 17.74 7.11 25.36
N GLU A 125 18.85 7.16 26.07
CA GLU A 125 19.58 8.42 26.26
C GLU A 125 19.97 9.01 24.92
N PRO A 126 19.80 10.35 24.74
CA PRO A 126 20.25 11.02 23.54
C PRO A 126 21.77 10.82 23.43
N ALA A 127 22.22 9.96 22.53
CA ALA A 127 23.63 9.87 22.26
C ALA A 127 24.12 11.25 21.80
N GLU A 128 25.18 11.78 22.42
CA GLU A 128 25.90 12.93 21.88
C GLU A 128 26.36 12.61 20.46
N THR A 129 25.60 13.04 19.49
CA THR A 129 25.84 12.71 18.10
C THR A 129 26.81 13.71 17.48
N LYS A 130 28.10 13.52 17.68
CA LYS A 130 29.06 14.02 16.68
C LYS A 130 28.68 13.40 15.34
N GLN A 131 28.46 14.23 14.34
CA GLN A 131 28.17 13.74 12.98
C GLN A 131 29.26 12.78 12.55
N PRO A 132 28.95 11.57 12.10
CA PRO A 132 29.95 10.61 11.66
C PRO A 132 30.71 11.16 10.45
N SER A 133 31.96 10.78 10.29
CA SER A 133 32.76 11.16 9.12
C SER A 133 32.16 10.53 7.86
N LEU A 134 32.33 11.19 6.70
CA LEU A 134 31.86 10.69 5.41
C LEU A 134 32.42 9.30 5.10
N HIS A 135 33.67 9.05 5.46
CA HIS A 135 34.29 7.74 5.31
C HIS A 135 33.49 6.65 6.04
N ARG A 136 33.18 6.84 7.33
CA ARG A 136 32.35 5.90 8.10
C ARG A 136 30.96 5.73 7.51
N MET A 137 30.36 6.81 6.99
CA MET A 137 29.06 6.74 6.35
C MET A 137 29.05 5.84 5.11
N LEU A 138 30.18 5.72 4.42
CA LEU A 138 30.32 4.93 3.18
C LEU A 138 30.82 3.49 3.45
N THR A 139 31.54 3.23 4.57
CA THR A 139 32.18 1.93 4.84
C THR A 139 31.48 1.09 5.90
N ASP A 140 30.92 1.73 6.93
CA ASP A 140 30.44 1.01 8.14
C ASP A 140 28.93 0.73 8.09
N GLY A 141 28.32 0.77 6.92
CA GLY A 141 26.91 0.53 6.72
C GLY A 141 26.57 -0.96 6.58
N ARG A 142 25.29 -1.22 6.40
CA ARG A 142 24.73 -2.56 6.20
C ARG A 142 24.33 -2.74 4.75
N HIS A 143 24.74 -3.84 4.17
CA HIS A 143 24.31 -4.26 2.85
C HIS A 143 23.17 -5.27 2.97
N SER A 144 22.23 -5.19 2.05
CA SER A 144 21.10 -6.14 1.96
C SER A 144 20.83 -6.46 0.49
N ILE A 145 20.81 -7.72 0.17
CA ILE A 145 20.39 -8.24 -1.14
C ILE A 145 19.08 -8.97 -0.92
N THR A 146 18.05 -8.64 -1.69
CA THR A 146 16.75 -9.30 -1.62
C THR A 146 16.38 -9.79 -3.01
N THR A 147 15.94 -11.05 -3.11
CA THR A 147 15.45 -11.64 -4.35
C THR A 147 14.06 -12.20 -4.10
N THR A 148 13.13 -11.89 -4.98
CA THR A 148 11.80 -12.49 -4.99
C THR A 148 11.53 -13.16 -6.32
N ILE A 149 10.87 -14.32 -6.27
CA ILE A 149 10.47 -15.08 -7.45
C ILE A 149 9.00 -15.47 -7.28
N LYS A 150 8.20 -15.27 -8.32
CA LYS A 150 6.82 -15.72 -8.39
C LYS A 150 6.58 -16.44 -9.70
N THR A 151 5.91 -17.59 -9.65
CA THR A 151 5.58 -18.35 -10.86
C THR A 151 4.26 -19.10 -10.72
N VAL A 152 3.60 -19.34 -11.86
CA VAL A 152 2.44 -20.23 -11.99
C VAL A 152 2.89 -21.52 -12.65
N LEU A 153 2.58 -22.68 -12.04
CA LEU A 153 3.08 -23.97 -12.52
C LEU A 153 2.32 -24.45 -13.76
N GLU A 154 1.03 -24.19 -13.86
CA GLU A 154 0.21 -24.52 -15.00
C GLU A 154 0.54 -23.60 -16.19
N GLN A 155 0.53 -24.17 -17.39
CA GLN A 155 0.84 -23.41 -18.60
C GLN A 155 -0.36 -22.59 -19.05
N GLN A 156 -0.22 -21.26 -19.04
CA GLN A 156 -1.19 -20.33 -19.58
C GLN A 156 -1.16 -20.34 -21.11
N LYS A 157 -2.28 -19.97 -21.74
CA LYS A 157 -2.48 -20.01 -23.19
C LYS A 157 -1.39 -19.24 -23.96
N ALA A 158 -0.98 -18.08 -23.48
CA ALA A 158 0.00 -17.24 -24.15
C ALA A 158 1.43 -17.83 -24.22
N TYR A 159 1.74 -18.84 -23.40
CA TYR A 159 3.04 -19.55 -23.45
C TYR A 159 3.00 -20.79 -24.36
N ARG A 160 1.85 -21.10 -24.97
CA ARG A 160 1.72 -22.20 -25.90
C ARG A 160 2.08 -21.74 -27.29
N GLU A 161 2.68 -22.65 -28.06
CA GLU A 161 2.94 -22.42 -29.47
C GLU A 161 1.62 -22.48 -30.25
N ASP A 162 1.44 -21.56 -31.17
CA ASP A 162 0.39 -21.61 -32.17
C ASP A 162 0.72 -22.65 -33.29
N SER A 163 -0.14 -22.78 -34.29
CA SER A 163 0.08 -23.69 -35.42
C SER A 163 1.31 -23.35 -36.27
N LEU A 164 1.91 -22.18 -36.08
CA LEU A 164 3.11 -21.72 -36.78
C LEU A 164 4.37 -21.81 -35.89
N GLY A 165 4.25 -22.32 -34.64
CA GLY A 165 5.35 -22.41 -33.68
C GLY A 165 5.63 -21.12 -32.90
N ASN A 166 4.81 -20.07 -33.02
CA ASN A 166 4.99 -18.81 -32.33
C ASN A 166 4.32 -18.82 -30.95
N LYS A 167 4.96 -18.23 -29.96
CA LYS A 167 4.39 -17.94 -28.65
C LYS A 167 3.97 -16.48 -28.58
N LYS A 168 2.89 -16.20 -27.86
CA LYS A 168 2.43 -14.82 -27.66
C LYS A 168 3.25 -14.07 -26.60
N PHE A 169 3.73 -14.78 -25.58
CA PHE A 169 4.68 -14.27 -24.60
C PHE A 169 6.08 -14.78 -24.91
N ASP A 170 7.02 -13.85 -25.11
CA ASP A 170 8.39 -14.17 -25.48
C ASP A 170 9.22 -14.73 -24.32
N GLY A 171 8.85 -14.38 -23.07
CA GLY A 171 9.58 -14.75 -21.86
C GLY A 171 9.04 -15.99 -21.16
N ASP A 172 9.67 -16.32 -20.02
CA ASP A 172 9.25 -17.40 -19.14
C ASP A 172 8.10 -16.98 -18.19
N ARG A 173 7.57 -17.96 -17.42
CA ARG A 173 6.42 -17.78 -16.52
C ARG A 173 6.77 -17.15 -15.17
N SER A 174 8.03 -16.75 -14.96
CA SER A 174 8.50 -16.28 -13.67
C SER A 174 8.61 -14.76 -13.63
N ALA A 175 8.03 -14.13 -12.62
CA ALA A 175 8.43 -12.79 -12.20
C ALA A 175 9.66 -12.89 -11.31
N VAL A 176 10.63 -12.05 -11.52
CA VAL A 176 11.87 -11.99 -10.73
C VAL A 176 12.18 -10.55 -10.39
N CYS A 177 12.34 -10.26 -9.10
CA CYS A 177 12.80 -8.95 -8.65
C CYS A 177 14.04 -9.10 -7.77
N VAL A 178 15.08 -8.34 -8.07
CA VAL A 178 16.33 -8.29 -7.31
C VAL A 178 16.53 -6.87 -6.80
N LYS A 179 16.81 -6.74 -5.51
CA LYS A 179 17.05 -5.46 -4.85
C LYS A 179 18.36 -5.51 -4.10
N TYR A 180 19.16 -4.49 -4.25
CA TYR A 180 20.32 -4.22 -3.42
C TYR A 180 20.14 -2.91 -2.68
N LYS A 181 20.43 -2.88 -1.39
CA LYS A 181 20.39 -1.67 -0.57
C LYS A 181 21.59 -1.64 0.37
N TYR A 182 22.27 -0.51 0.39
CA TYR A 182 23.20 -0.10 1.42
C TYR A 182 22.52 0.93 2.33
N SER A 183 22.80 0.90 3.63
CA SER A 183 22.33 1.93 4.55
C SER A 183 23.28 2.07 5.75
N TYR A 184 23.63 3.32 6.05
CA TYR A 184 24.34 3.68 7.26
C TYR A 184 23.46 4.57 8.14
N LYS A 185 22.93 3.98 9.23
CA LYS A 185 22.00 4.67 10.14
C LYS A 185 20.96 5.49 9.37
N ASN A 186 20.69 6.74 9.82
CA ASN A 186 19.80 7.70 9.18
C ASN A 186 20.55 8.77 8.35
N TYR A 187 21.76 8.48 7.85
CA TYR A 187 22.54 9.49 7.10
C TYR A 187 22.58 9.21 5.61
N ILE A 188 23.04 8.04 5.21
CA ILE A 188 23.19 7.66 3.81
C ILE A 188 22.50 6.33 3.53
N ALA A 189 21.81 6.26 2.40
CA ALA A 189 21.39 5.01 1.79
C ALA A 189 21.49 5.13 0.27
N TYR A 190 21.85 4.04 -0.38
CA TYR A 190 21.74 3.89 -1.82
C TYR A 190 21.29 2.50 -2.17
N GLY A 191 20.67 2.36 -3.31
CA GLY A 191 20.11 1.07 -3.70
C GLY A 191 19.75 1.01 -5.18
N PHE A 192 19.48 -0.22 -5.58
CA PHE A 192 19.12 -0.57 -6.94
C PHE A 192 18.03 -1.65 -6.88
N THR A 193 17.04 -1.53 -7.74
CA THR A 193 15.96 -2.50 -7.95
C THR A 193 15.92 -2.87 -9.42
N ALA A 194 15.88 -4.16 -9.71
CA ALA A 194 15.69 -4.70 -11.06
C ALA A 194 14.55 -5.70 -11.04
N GLU A 195 13.64 -5.61 -12.00
CA GLU A 195 12.44 -6.42 -12.04
C GLU A 195 12.12 -6.87 -13.45
N LYS A 196 11.50 -8.02 -13.56
CA LYS A 196 10.99 -8.66 -14.74
C LYS A 196 9.65 -9.32 -14.44
N ASP A 197 8.65 -8.98 -15.22
CA ASP A 197 7.32 -9.61 -15.13
C ASP A 197 7.24 -10.99 -15.81
N PRO A 198 6.23 -11.83 -15.44
CA PRO A 198 6.01 -13.10 -16.14
C PRO A 198 5.64 -12.84 -17.60
N GLY A 199 6.31 -13.52 -18.51
CA GLY A 199 6.11 -13.38 -19.96
C GLY A 199 7.04 -12.39 -20.64
N GLU A 200 7.82 -11.66 -19.89
CA GLU A 200 8.84 -10.76 -20.46
C GLU A 200 10.13 -11.53 -20.75
N PRO A 201 10.79 -11.25 -21.88
CA PRO A 201 12.05 -11.88 -22.22
C PRO A 201 13.17 -11.42 -21.27
N PHE A 202 13.95 -12.37 -20.77
CA PHE A 202 15.11 -12.13 -19.94
C PHE A 202 16.35 -12.76 -20.56
N GLY A 203 17.30 -11.94 -20.97
CA GLY A 203 18.61 -12.41 -21.44
C GLY A 203 18.69 -12.70 -22.93
N ILE A 204 19.52 -13.57 -23.31
CA ILE A 204 20.18 -13.93 -24.54
C ILE A 204 19.21 -14.09 -25.73
N GLY A 205 19.19 -13.08 -26.62
CA GLY A 205 18.45 -13.09 -27.88
C GLY A 205 18.43 -11.69 -28.50
N ASP A 206 18.03 -11.58 -29.76
CA ASP A 206 18.17 -10.37 -30.59
C ASP A 206 17.42 -9.12 -30.07
N LYS A 207 16.65 -9.20 -29.01
CA LYS A 207 15.74 -8.13 -28.63
C LYS A 207 15.94 -7.49 -27.26
N ARG A 208 16.51 -8.15 -26.23
CA ARG A 208 16.74 -7.54 -24.91
C ARG A 208 17.76 -8.25 -24.03
N TYR A 209 18.59 -7.49 -23.33
CA TYR A 209 19.50 -7.96 -22.30
C TYR A 209 19.06 -7.39 -20.95
N GLY A 210 18.71 -8.27 -19.97
CA GLY A 210 18.49 -7.94 -18.59
C GLY A 210 17.02 -7.73 -18.20
N PHE A 211 16.84 -7.05 -17.06
CA PHE A 211 15.55 -6.74 -16.49
C PHE A 211 14.83 -5.64 -17.26
N ASP A 212 13.53 -5.74 -17.39
CA ASP A 212 12.70 -4.76 -18.11
C ASP A 212 12.61 -3.44 -17.35
N PHE A 213 12.43 -3.50 -16.04
CA PHE A 213 12.43 -2.35 -15.14
C PHE A 213 13.70 -2.26 -14.32
N ASN A 214 14.23 -1.04 -14.20
CA ASN A 214 15.39 -0.72 -13.39
C ASN A 214 15.19 0.60 -12.66
N SER A 215 15.46 0.62 -11.35
CA SER A 215 15.37 1.78 -10.49
C SER A 215 16.62 1.89 -9.62
N ALA A 216 17.11 3.11 -9.40
CA ALA A 216 18.25 3.35 -8.52
C ALA A 216 18.09 4.68 -7.77
N PHE A 217 18.64 4.74 -6.56
CA PHE A 217 18.62 5.96 -5.77
C PHE A 217 19.87 6.12 -4.92
N ILE A 218 20.18 7.36 -4.61
CA ILE A 218 21.13 7.77 -3.55
C ILE A 218 20.40 8.76 -2.65
N ARG A 219 20.36 8.48 -1.34
CA ARG A 219 19.77 9.35 -0.33
C ARG A 219 20.82 9.79 0.68
N ILE A 220 20.84 11.08 0.96
CA ILE A 220 21.60 11.73 2.02
C ILE A 220 20.62 12.49 2.89
N GLN A 221 20.68 12.34 4.23
CA GLN A 221 19.77 13.03 5.13
C GLN A 221 20.40 13.38 6.48
N ASN A 222 19.78 14.33 7.20
CA ASN A 222 20.18 14.76 8.55
C ASN A 222 21.61 15.32 8.63
N ILE A 223 22.03 16.13 7.65
CA ILE A 223 23.32 16.79 7.63
C ILE A 223 23.13 18.31 7.73
N GLY A 224 23.39 18.87 8.90
CA GLY A 224 23.19 20.31 9.16
C GLY A 224 21.75 20.74 8.95
N LYS A 225 21.51 21.68 8.02
CA LYS A 225 20.16 22.13 7.64
C LYS A 225 19.52 21.27 6.57
N ILE A 226 20.29 20.37 5.96
CA ILE A 226 19.79 19.45 4.94
C ILE A 226 19.01 18.36 5.65
N GLU A 227 17.68 18.37 5.45
CA GLU A 227 16.82 17.34 5.95
C GLU A 227 16.98 16.07 5.10
N LYS A 228 16.93 16.21 3.76
CA LYS A 228 17.06 15.08 2.85
C LYS A 228 17.41 15.55 1.44
N ILE A 229 18.29 14.80 0.78
CA ILE A 229 18.56 14.90 -0.65
C ILE A 229 18.41 13.49 -1.23
N ILE A 230 17.72 13.38 -2.37
CA ILE A 230 17.62 12.13 -3.12
C ILE A 230 17.97 12.40 -4.57
N LEU A 231 18.84 11.58 -5.11
CA LEU A 231 19.18 11.52 -6.53
C LEU A 231 18.74 10.16 -7.08
N GLY A 232 18.20 10.15 -8.29
CA GLY A 232 17.63 8.95 -8.91
C GLY A 232 16.13 8.87 -8.74
N ASP A 233 15.60 7.74 -8.28
CA ASP A 233 14.16 7.50 -8.20
C ASP A 233 13.62 7.77 -6.78
N TYR A 234 12.55 8.56 -6.72
CA TYR A 234 11.97 9.03 -5.45
C TYR A 234 10.47 9.22 -5.53
N ILE A 235 9.85 9.37 -4.37
CA ILE A 235 8.43 9.72 -4.20
C ILE A 235 8.34 11.03 -3.42
N VAL A 236 7.46 11.91 -3.88
CA VAL A 236 7.03 13.11 -3.16
C VAL A 236 5.55 13.03 -2.91
N LYS A 237 5.14 13.26 -1.65
CA LYS A 237 3.73 13.41 -1.25
C LYS A 237 3.55 14.73 -0.53
N PHE A 238 2.44 15.41 -0.77
CA PHE A 238 2.06 16.64 -0.10
C PHE A 238 0.58 16.63 0.30
N GLY A 239 0.29 17.12 1.49
CA GLY A 239 -1.06 17.29 2.00
C GLY A 239 -1.89 16.00 1.97
N GLN A 240 -3.11 16.11 1.50
CA GLN A 240 -4.03 14.98 1.32
C GLN A 240 -3.90 14.31 -0.07
N GLY A 241 -2.94 14.75 -0.89
CA GLY A 241 -2.66 14.17 -2.19
C GLY A 241 -3.45 14.76 -3.35
N LEU A 242 -4.00 15.96 -3.22
CA LEU A 242 -4.75 16.60 -4.30
C LEU A 242 -3.88 16.93 -5.52
N ILE A 243 -2.58 17.24 -5.33
CA ILE A 243 -1.64 17.51 -6.41
C ILE A 243 -0.47 16.54 -6.46
N LEU A 244 -0.01 16.03 -5.29
CA LEU A 244 1.09 15.09 -5.14
C LEU A 244 0.63 13.97 -4.22
N GLY A 245 0.17 12.89 -4.81
CA GLY A 245 -0.20 11.67 -4.13
C GLY A 245 0.86 10.60 -4.39
N GLY A 246 1.27 9.91 -3.39
CA GLY A 246 2.21 8.80 -3.52
C GLY A 246 2.42 8.13 -2.18
N GLY A 247 2.51 6.81 -2.16
CA GLY A 247 2.72 6.09 -0.95
C GLY A 247 1.50 5.35 -0.44
N PHE A 248 1.54 5.00 0.84
CA PHE A 248 0.46 4.26 1.48
C PHE A 248 -0.80 5.10 1.58
N SER A 249 -1.89 4.58 1.04
CA SER A 249 -3.24 5.02 1.34
C SER A 249 -4.02 3.81 1.85
N ALA A 250 -4.59 3.91 3.05
CA ALA A 250 -5.40 2.82 3.61
C ALA A 250 -6.82 2.77 3.02
N GLY A 251 -7.12 3.64 2.07
CA GLY A 251 -8.48 3.79 1.56
C GLY A 251 -9.46 4.31 2.61
N LYS A 252 -10.75 4.02 2.44
CA LYS A 252 -11.79 4.31 3.42
C LYS A 252 -11.67 3.33 4.59
N SER A 253 -11.44 3.82 5.81
CA SER A 253 -11.17 2.99 6.99
C SER A 253 -12.04 3.36 8.17
N THR A 254 -12.45 2.35 8.94
CA THR A 254 -13.14 2.56 10.23
C THR A 254 -12.19 3.09 11.30
N ALA A 255 -10.92 2.76 11.24
CA ALA A 255 -9.95 3.09 12.28
C ALA A 255 -9.42 4.51 12.16
N SER A 256 -9.44 5.07 11.01
CA SER A 256 -9.11 6.48 10.77
C SER A 256 -9.33 6.79 9.31
N THR A 257 -9.68 7.96 9.02
CA THR A 257 -9.49 8.59 7.74
C THR A 257 -8.00 8.70 7.50
N GLY A 258 -7.35 7.61 7.27
CA GLY A 258 -6.00 7.49 6.80
C GLY A 258 -5.00 8.45 7.42
N SER A 259 -3.80 8.31 7.14
CA SER A 259 -2.78 9.26 7.48
C SER A 259 -3.18 10.65 6.97
N ALA A 260 -3.77 11.47 7.84
CA ALA A 260 -3.82 12.89 7.61
C ALA A 260 -2.38 13.37 7.45
N SER A 261 -1.96 13.60 6.24
CA SER A 261 -0.67 14.19 5.97
C SER A 261 -0.90 15.65 5.65
N SER A 262 -0.49 16.53 6.52
CA SER A 262 -0.39 17.97 6.22
C SER A 262 1.04 18.35 5.85
N GLY A 263 1.95 17.40 5.96
CA GLY A 263 3.38 17.59 5.71
C GLY A 263 3.83 17.14 4.33
N VAL A 264 5.13 17.24 4.11
CA VAL A 264 5.84 16.70 2.94
C VAL A 264 6.42 15.35 3.32
N SER A 265 6.18 14.34 2.50
CA SER A 265 6.92 13.09 2.54
C SER A 265 7.79 13.00 1.30
N LEU A 266 9.10 13.09 1.50
CA LEU A 266 10.12 12.84 0.47
C LEU A 266 10.85 11.54 0.84
N ARG A 267 10.82 10.54 -0.05
CA ARG A 267 11.47 9.25 0.21
C ARG A 267 12.03 8.63 -1.06
N GLU A 268 13.05 7.79 -0.88
CA GLU A 268 13.59 6.97 -1.96
C GLU A 268 12.53 6.00 -2.50
N TYR A 269 12.60 5.72 -3.80
CA TYR A 269 11.80 4.70 -4.45
C TYR A 269 12.53 3.37 -4.44
N THR A 270 11.86 2.32 -3.98
CA THR A 270 12.42 0.97 -3.86
C THR A 270 11.46 -0.10 -4.37
N SER A 271 10.28 0.31 -4.86
CA SER A 271 9.28 -0.60 -5.42
C SER A 271 9.62 -1.02 -6.85
N ALA A 272 8.94 -2.04 -7.34
CA ALA A 272 9.01 -2.49 -8.72
C ALA A 272 7.86 -1.96 -9.60
N ASN A 273 6.99 -1.07 -9.07
CA ASN A 273 5.95 -0.46 -9.89
C ASN A 273 6.54 0.59 -10.83
N GLU A 274 6.23 0.52 -12.11
CA GLU A 274 6.89 1.30 -13.17
C GLU A 274 6.32 2.71 -13.36
N TYR A 275 5.26 3.07 -12.67
CA TYR A 275 4.57 4.34 -12.91
C TYR A 275 4.64 5.33 -11.73
N TRP A 276 4.47 4.88 -10.49
CA TRP A 276 4.26 5.75 -9.33
C TRP A 276 5.57 6.24 -8.67
N PHE A 277 6.47 6.86 -9.46
CA PHE A 277 7.72 7.44 -8.95
C PHE A 277 8.15 8.62 -9.81
N TYR A 278 9.09 9.40 -9.29
CA TYR A 278 9.80 10.47 -10.00
C TYR A 278 11.24 10.08 -10.19
N ARG A 279 11.81 10.36 -11.37
CA ARG A 279 13.22 10.09 -11.71
C ARG A 279 13.96 11.38 -11.94
N GLY A 280 14.93 11.72 -11.06
CA GLY A 280 15.67 12.96 -11.13
C GLY A 280 16.35 13.35 -9.82
N ALA A 281 16.02 14.52 -9.27
CA ALA A 281 16.58 15.01 -8.02
C ALA A 281 15.54 15.70 -7.15
N ALA A 282 15.66 15.52 -5.84
CA ALA A 282 14.84 16.20 -4.86
C ALA A 282 15.66 16.58 -3.63
N ALA A 283 15.40 17.74 -3.05
CA ALA A 283 16.05 18.22 -1.85
C ALA A 283 15.05 18.87 -0.88
N SER A 284 15.19 18.55 0.40
CA SER A 284 14.45 19.17 1.51
C SER A 284 15.43 19.82 2.47
N ILE A 285 15.19 21.08 2.78
CA ILE A 285 15.98 21.88 3.71
C ILE A 285 15.05 22.34 4.84
N ARG A 286 15.49 22.19 6.08
CA ARG A 286 14.75 22.61 7.26
C ARG A 286 15.45 23.76 8.00
N PHE A 287 14.69 24.78 8.25
CA PHE A 287 14.99 25.83 9.22
C PHE A 287 14.12 25.60 10.47
N LYS A 288 14.39 26.25 11.57
CA LYS A 288 13.71 26.00 12.87
C LYS A 288 12.21 25.64 12.75
N ASN A 289 11.41 26.48 12.11
CA ASN A 289 9.95 26.31 11.98
C ASN A 289 9.49 26.29 10.50
N PHE A 290 10.42 26.31 9.56
CA PHE A 290 10.13 26.43 8.16
C PHE A 290 10.92 25.38 7.36
N GLY A 291 10.27 24.71 6.45
CA GLY A 291 10.88 23.74 5.54
C GLY A 291 10.60 24.09 4.09
N VAL A 292 11.57 23.82 3.23
CA VAL A 292 11.41 23.92 1.78
C VAL A 292 11.86 22.63 1.15
N THR A 293 11.03 22.08 0.28
CA THR A 293 11.36 20.92 -0.56
C THR A 293 11.21 21.32 -2.02
N ALA A 294 12.23 21.08 -2.81
CA ALA A 294 12.20 21.28 -4.26
C ALA A 294 12.54 19.97 -4.96
N PHE A 295 11.93 19.72 -6.11
CA PHE A 295 12.18 18.52 -6.90
C PHE A 295 12.03 18.77 -8.38
N ALA A 296 12.75 17.96 -9.18
CA ALA A 296 12.67 17.92 -10.63
C ALA A 296 12.80 16.49 -11.11
N SER A 297 12.03 16.14 -12.12
CA SER A 297 11.91 14.77 -12.62
C SER A 297 11.72 14.76 -14.14
N ARG A 298 12.28 13.71 -14.76
CA ARG A 298 12.05 13.34 -16.15
C ARG A 298 11.75 11.84 -16.21
N ASN A 299 10.49 11.49 -16.44
CA ASN A 299 10.05 10.10 -16.58
C ASN A 299 9.62 9.83 -18.01
N LYS A 300 10.01 8.67 -18.53
CA LYS A 300 9.37 8.06 -19.69
C LYS A 300 8.29 7.14 -19.22
N ASN A 301 7.14 7.17 -19.85
CA ASN A 301 5.97 6.40 -19.44
C ASN A 301 5.29 5.74 -20.64
N ASP A 302 4.59 4.67 -20.34
CA ASP A 302 3.84 3.89 -21.31
C ASP A 302 2.50 4.54 -21.66
N ALA A 303 2.18 4.58 -22.92
CA ALA A 303 0.91 5.12 -23.38
C ALA A 303 0.43 4.51 -24.69
N THR A 304 -0.86 4.65 -24.95
CA THR A 304 -1.44 4.41 -26.27
C THR A 304 -1.33 5.70 -27.08
N LEU A 305 -0.56 5.66 -28.18
CA LEU A 305 -0.42 6.78 -29.10
C LEU A 305 -1.61 6.88 -30.06
N SER A 306 -1.79 8.09 -30.63
CA SER A 306 -2.59 8.33 -31.82
C SER A 306 -1.94 7.68 -33.06
N GLY A 307 -2.71 7.58 -34.17
CA GLY A 307 -2.22 6.94 -35.39
C GLY A 307 -0.99 7.63 -36.01
N ASP A 308 -0.85 8.94 -35.84
CA ASP A 308 0.29 9.74 -36.30
C ASP A 308 1.40 9.88 -35.25
N SER A 309 1.23 9.27 -34.07
CA SER A 309 2.18 9.32 -32.93
C SER A 309 2.45 10.74 -32.38
N SER A 310 1.66 11.74 -32.74
CA SER A 310 1.80 13.13 -32.27
C SER A 310 1.22 13.34 -30.87
N SER A 311 0.24 12.49 -30.50
CA SER A 311 -0.45 12.57 -29.22
C SER A 311 -0.59 11.20 -28.57
N PHE A 312 -1.00 11.19 -27.28
CA PHE A 312 -1.34 9.98 -26.52
C PHE A 312 -2.71 10.13 -25.83
N SER A 313 -3.45 9.04 -25.78
CA SER A 313 -4.84 9.05 -25.27
C SER A 313 -4.99 8.37 -23.90
N THR A 314 -4.18 7.39 -23.58
CA THR A 314 -4.31 6.59 -22.38
C THR A 314 -2.94 6.26 -21.82
N VAL A 315 -2.70 6.63 -20.57
CA VAL A 315 -1.52 6.23 -19.81
C VAL A 315 -1.69 4.79 -19.37
N LYS A 316 -0.68 3.96 -19.58
CA LYS A 316 -0.63 2.58 -19.09
C LYS A 316 0.21 2.53 -17.82
N THR A 317 -0.36 2.02 -16.75
CA THR A 317 0.27 1.99 -15.42
C THR A 317 0.67 0.59 -14.96
N THR A 318 0.45 -0.43 -15.83
CA THR A 318 0.70 -1.85 -15.49
C THR A 318 2.15 -2.28 -15.66
N GLY A 319 2.93 -1.61 -16.53
CA GLY A 319 4.33 -1.93 -16.81
C GLY A 319 4.54 -3.23 -17.61
N TYR A 320 3.50 -3.89 -18.15
CA TYR A 320 3.69 -5.14 -18.88
C TYR A 320 4.24 -4.95 -20.30
N HIS A 321 5.33 -5.69 -20.64
CA HIS A 321 6.00 -5.68 -21.93
C HIS A 321 6.23 -7.09 -22.47
N ARG A 322 5.18 -7.93 -22.46
CA ARG A 322 5.20 -9.37 -22.77
C ARG A 322 4.88 -9.67 -24.22
N THR A 323 4.18 -8.75 -24.90
CA THR A 323 3.69 -8.90 -26.27
C THR A 323 4.15 -7.72 -27.12
N ASP A 324 4.20 -7.89 -28.47
CA ASP A 324 4.51 -6.79 -29.40
C ASP A 324 3.62 -5.56 -29.18
N ARG A 325 2.32 -5.77 -28.89
CA ARG A 325 1.39 -4.68 -28.61
C ARG A 325 1.71 -3.93 -27.31
N GLU A 326 2.16 -4.63 -26.27
CA GLU A 326 2.59 -4.02 -25.02
C GLU A 326 3.90 -3.27 -25.25
N LEU A 327 4.83 -3.85 -26.01
CA LEU A 327 6.11 -3.25 -26.40
C LEU A 327 5.96 -1.96 -27.21
N ILE A 328 5.03 -1.91 -28.16
CA ILE A 328 4.71 -0.70 -28.92
C ILE A 328 4.27 0.45 -28.00
N SER A 329 3.74 0.13 -26.83
CA SER A 329 3.26 1.13 -25.86
C SER A 329 4.32 1.61 -24.90
N LYS A 330 5.51 0.99 -24.88
CA LYS A 330 6.59 1.27 -23.93
C LYS A 330 7.26 2.60 -24.21
N ASP A 331 7.53 3.38 -23.14
CA ASP A 331 8.30 4.63 -23.18
C ASP A 331 7.78 5.66 -24.20
N ASN A 332 6.47 5.66 -24.48
CA ASN A 332 5.88 6.38 -25.60
C ASN A 332 5.78 7.89 -25.41
N TYR A 333 5.79 8.37 -24.17
CA TYR A 333 5.86 9.80 -23.91
C TYR A 333 6.77 10.12 -22.73
N THR A 334 7.32 11.32 -22.74
CA THR A 334 8.15 11.83 -21.66
C THR A 334 7.39 12.87 -20.86
N GLN A 335 7.33 12.68 -19.53
CA GLN A 335 6.80 13.65 -18.59
C GLN A 335 7.94 14.34 -17.84
N TYR A 336 7.98 15.66 -17.92
CA TYR A 336 8.81 16.51 -17.08
C TYR A 336 7.96 17.04 -15.95
N THR A 337 8.40 16.87 -14.70
CA THR A 337 7.67 17.35 -13.53
C THR A 337 8.62 18.09 -12.61
N GLY A 338 8.23 19.27 -12.15
CA GLY A 338 8.98 20.03 -11.16
C GLY A 338 8.06 20.69 -10.15
N GLY A 339 8.56 20.89 -8.96
CA GLY A 339 7.75 21.51 -7.91
C GLY A 339 8.56 22.03 -6.75
N ILE A 340 7.92 22.96 -6.02
CA ILE A 340 8.41 23.51 -4.77
C ILE A 340 7.31 23.39 -3.73
N ILE A 341 7.72 23.03 -2.53
CA ILE A 341 6.82 22.89 -1.38
C ILE A 341 7.42 23.66 -0.21
N ALA A 342 6.64 24.52 0.40
CA ALA A 342 6.99 25.27 1.61
C ALA A 342 6.10 24.84 2.75
N THR A 343 6.67 24.56 3.91
CA THR A 343 5.91 24.20 5.12
C THR A 343 6.34 25.04 6.30
N THR A 344 5.40 25.39 7.15
CA THR A 344 5.70 26.10 8.41
C THR A 344 4.92 25.50 9.57
N HIS A 345 5.56 25.49 10.74
CA HIS A 345 4.98 25.04 12.01
C HIS A 345 4.94 26.21 13.00
N ILE A 346 3.73 26.58 13.39
CA ILE A 346 3.50 27.66 14.37
C ILE A 346 2.72 27.05 15.54
N LYS A 347 3.42 26.68 16.61
CA LYS A 347 2.84 25.96 17.75
C LYS A 347 2.13 24.66 17.27
N ARG A 348 0.81 24.59 17.44
CA ARG A 348 -0.05 23.47 17.03
C ARG A 348 -0.58 23.59 15.61
N PHE A 349 -0.21 24.64 14.90
CA PHE A 349 -0.69 24.92 13.55
C PHE A 349 0.42 24.63 12.55
N GLN A 350 0.11 23.84 11.55
CA GLN A 350 0.98 23.57 10.42
C GLN A 350 0.29 24.06 9.14
N LEU A 351 1.04 24.78 8.34
CA LEU A 351 0.62 25.21 7.02
C LEU A 351 1.60 24.71 5.97
N GLY A 352 1.09 24.35 4.82
CA GLY A 352 1.88 23.93 3.67
C GLY A 352 1.35 24.58 2.40
N PHE A 353 2.25 25.02 1.55
CA PHE A 353 1.98 25.48 0.20
C PHE A 353 2.81 24.66 -0.78
N ALA A 354 2.20 24.23 -1.88
CA ALA A 354 2.90 23.54 -2.95
C ALA A 354 2.52 24.10 -4.31
N ALA A 355 3.51 24.21 -5.19
CA ALA A 355 3.35 24.54 -6.60
C ALA A 355 4.05 23.45 -7.42
N VAL A 356 3.34 22.84 -8.37
CA VAL A 356 3.82 21.73 -9.19
C VAL A 356 3.44 21.99 -10.63
N GLY A 357 4.42 21.90 -11.53
CA GLY A 357 4.22 21.96 -12.97
C GLY A 357 4.63 20.68 -13.66
N TYR A 358 3.91 20.30 -14.71
CA TYR A 358 4.30 19.20 -15.58
C TYR A 358 4.11 19.56 -17.06
N LYS A 359 5.00 18.98 -17.88
CA LYS A 359 4.99 19.14 -19.32
C LYS A 359 5.26 17.79 -19.98
N PHE A 360 4.52 17.54 -21.05
CA PHE A 360 4.66 16.36 -21.88
C PHE A 360 5.38 16.71 -23.18
N ASP A 361 6.17 15.80 -23.71
CA ASP A 361 6.75 15.94 -25.05
C ASP A 361 5.68 15.81 -26.15
N LYS A 362 4.59 15.08 -25.89
CA LYS A 362 3.44 14.88 -26.77
C LYS A 362 2.16 15.46 -26.16
N MET A 363 1.17 15.75 -26.99
CA MET A 363 -0.14 16.21 -26.54
C MET A 363 -0.89 15.04 -25.86
N PHE A 364 -1.45 15.27 -24.68
CA PHE A 364 -2.42 14.37 -24.09
C PHE A 364 -3.80 14.66 -24.68
N GLU A 365 -4.38 13.69 -25.37
CA GLU A 365 -5.69 13.75 -25.99
C GLU A 365 -6.53 12.56 -25.51
N PRO A 366 -7.37 12.75 -24.48
CA PRO A 366 -8.23 11.68 -23.97
C PRO A 366 -9.17 11.18 -25.06
N LYS A 367 -9.52 9.89 -25.01
CA LYS A 367 -10.45 9.29 -25.97
C LYS A 367 -11.78 10.01 -25.96
N GLU A 368 -12.40 10.15 -27.12
CA GLU A 368 -13.77 10.70 -27.29
C GLU A 368 -14.81 9.73 -26.70
N GLN A 369 -14.99 9.76 -25.40
CA GLN A 369 -15.98 9.00 -24.65
C GLN A 369 -16.62 9.91 -23.62
N LEU A 370 -17.90 9.70 -23.35
CA LEU A 370 -18.68 10.54 -22.43
C LEU A 370 -18.02 10.68 -21.04
N ARG A 371 -17.41 9.60 -20.55
CA ARG A 371 -16.66 9.60 -19.28
C ARG A 371 -15.43 10.52 -19.25
N TYR A 372 -14.91 10.90 -20.42
CA TYR A 372 -13.77 11.81 -20.56
C TYR A 372 -14.16 13.20 -21.07
N ALA A 373 -15.45 13.46 -21.29
CA ALA A 373 -15.90 14.72 -21.89
C ALA A 373 -15.51 15.97 -21.09
N CYS A 374 -15.25 15.84 -19.81
CA CYS A 374 -14.71 16.94 -18.99
C CYS A 374 -13.17 16.96 -18.90
N THR A 375 -12.48 15.93 -19.41
CA THR A 375 -11.02 15.88 -19.44
C THR A 375 -10.53 16.62 -20.68
N ARG A 376 -9.71 17.63 -20.48
CA ARG A 376 -9.19 18.46 -21.56
C ARG A 376 -7.95 17.89 -22.20
N ASN A 377 -7.68 18.30 -23.44
CA ASN A 377 -6.39 18.10 -24.10
C ASN A 377 -5.32 18.93 -23.39
N GLU A 378 -4.14 18.35 -23.15
CA GLU A 378 -3.14 19.01 -22.33
C GLU A 378 -1.71 18.64 -22.75
N ARG A 379 -0.85 19.63 -22.87
CA ARG A 379 0.58 19.45 -23.05
C ARG A 379 1.39 19.88 -21.84
N GLU A 380 0.86 20.86 -21.10
CA GLU A 380 1.47 21.34 -19.86
C GLU A 380 0.39 21.81 -18.89
N ASN A 381 0.61 21.55 -17.63
CA ASN A 381 -0.28 21.99 -16.59
C ASN A 381 0.51 22.36 -15.33
N TYR A 382 -0.05 23.23 -14.51
CA TYR A 382 0.48 23.56 -13.20
C TYR A 382 -0.67 23.59 -12.19
N CYS A 383 -0.33 23.14 -11.00
CA CYS A 383 -1.26 23.07 -9.88
C CYS A 383 -0.66 23.76 -8.67
N TYR A 384 -1.52 24.46 -7.93
CA TYR A 384 -1.18 25.06 -6.64
C TYR A 384 -2.03 24.43 -5.56
N SER A 385 -1.46 24.24 -4.38
CA SER A 385 -2.21 23.67 -3.26
C SER A 385 -1.82 24.33 -1.95
N LEU A 386 -2.82 24.51 -1.09
CA LEU A 386 -2.68 24.96 0.28
C LEU A 386 -3.18 23.86 1.21
N SER A 387 -2.34 23.40 2.11
CA SER A 387 -2.71 22.46 3.17
C SER A 387 -2.61 23.11 4.54
N TYR A 388 -3.48 22.69 5.44
CA TYR A 388 -3.46 23.13 6.83
C TYR A 388 -3.72 21.96 7.76
N HIS A 389 -3.18 22.05 8.96
CA HIS A 389 -3.38 21.09 10.01
C HIS A 389 -3.29 21.77 11.39
N TYR A 390 -4.26 21.45 12.24
CA TYR A 390 -4.30 21.86 13.62
C TYR A 390 -4.67 20.67 14.50
N ALA A 391 -3.86 20.33 15.48
CA ALA A 391 -4.13 19.20 16.36
C ALA A 391 -3.98 19.57 17.84
N THR A 392 -4.89 18.97 18.60
CA THR A 392 -4.86 18.89 20.07
C THR A 392 -5.16 17.45 20.47
N THR A 393 -5.11 17.13 21.75
CA THR A 393 -5.53 15.80 22.26
C THR A 393 -7.03 15.54 22.13
N LEU A 394 -7.85 16.57 21.91
CA LEU A 394 -9.32 16.49 21.78
C LEU A 394 -9.79 16.60 20.33
N LEU A 395 -9.14 17.43 19.53
CA LEU A 395 -9.59 17.85 18.21
C LEU A 395 -8.42 17.90 17.25
N SER A 396 -8.60 17.33 16.07
CA SER A 396 -7.72 17.53 14.92
C SER A 396 -8.55 18.03 13.74
N ILE A 397 -8.08 19.10 13.08
CA ILE A 397 -8.69 19.68 11.89
C ILE A 397 -7.60 19.77 10.83
N TYR A 398 -7.85 19.21 9.67
CA TYR A 398 -6.89 19.23 8.58
C TYR A 398 -7.57 19.19 7.22
N GLY A 399 -6.89 19.73 6.23
CA GLY A 399 -7.41 19.73 4.86
C GLY A 399 -6.41 20.22 3.84
N GLU A 400 -6.82 20.12 2.61
CA GLU A 400 -6.09 20.62 1.44
C GLU A 400 -7.08 21.19 0.44
N THR A 401 -6.69 22.29 -0.18
CA THR A 401 -7.41 22.88 -1.33
C THR A 401 -6.40 23.13 -2.42
N ALA A 402 -6.69 22.65 -3.62
CA ALA A 402 -5.83 22.75 -4.79
C ALA A 402 -6.58 23.35 -5.98
N MET A 403 -5.85 24.00 -6.86
CA MET A 403 -6.34 24.56 -8.12
C MET A 403 -5.39 24.17 -9.26
N ASP A 404 -5.94 23.88 -10.43
CA ASP A 404 -5.18 23.72 -11.66
C ASP A 404 -5.04 25.05 -12.42
N LYS A 405 -4.36 25.04 -13.58
CA LYS A 405 -4.09 26.25 -14.38
C LYS A 405 -5.33 26.98 -14.89
N GLU A 406 -6.49 26.30 -14.97
CA GLU A 406 -7.77 26.89 -15.36
C GLU A 406 -8.64 27.26 -14.14
N CYS A 407 -8.04 27.30 -12.93
CA CYS A 407 -8.74 27.58 -11.67
C CYS A 407 -9.84 26.57 -11.33
N ASN A 408 -9.83 25.36 -11.90
CA ASN A 408 -10.67 24.28 -11.40
C ASN A 408 -10.15 23.84 -10.03
N ALA A 409 -11.05 23.78 -9.03
CA ALA A 409 -10.68 23.50 -7.66
C ALA A 409 -10.96 22.06 -7.23
N ALA A 410 -10.13 21.54 -6.36
CA ALA A 410 -10.38 20.33 -5.58
C ALA A 410 -10.12 20.64 -4.11
N THR A 411 -10.98 20.16 -3.22
CA THR A 411 -10.84 20.37 -1.78
C THR A 411 -11.24 19.14 -0.99
N ILE A 412 -10.51 18.89 0.10
CA ILE A 412 -10.81 17.85 1.09
C ILE A 412 -10.51 18.38 2.47
N ASN A 413 -11.47 18.27 3.38
CA ASN A 413 -11.39 18.83 4.73
C ASN A 413 -11.92 17.84 5.74
N THR A 414 -11.20 17.63 6.83
CA THR A 414 -11.51 16.63 7.85
C THR A 414 -11.47 17.25 9.23
N ILE A 415 -12.45 16.86 10.05
CA ILE A 415 -12.52 17.13 11.48
C ILE A 415 -12.54 15.79 12.19
N GLU A 416 -11.61 15.56 13.08
CA GLU A 416 -11.56 14.41 13.97
C GLU A 416 -11.70 14.89 15.42
N MET A 417 -12.64 14.34 16.17
CA MET A 417 -12.91 14.67 17.56
C MET A 417 -12.79 13.44 18.44
N ARG A 418 -12.16 13.59 19.60
CA ARG A 418 -12.05 12.57 20.63
C ARG A 418 -12.53 13.15 21.98
N PRO A 419 -13.86 13.26 22.20
CA PRO A 419 -14.42 13.86 23.40
C PRO A 419 -13.96 13.20 24.70
N ASN A 420 -13.65 11.92 24.66
CA ASN A 420 -13.07 11.15 25.74
C ASN A 420 -12.26 9.95 25.22
N ALA A 421 -11.65 9.17 26.11
CA ALA A 421 -10.84 8.01 25.73
C ALA A 421 -11.63 6.89 25.03
N HIS A 422 -12.95 6.93 25.07
CA HIS A 422 -13.82 5.85 24.57
C HIS A 422 -14.52 6.17 23.26
N ILE A 423 -14.53 7.43 22.84
CA ILE A 423 -15.28 7.84 21.64
C ILE A 423 -14.35 8.66 20.73
N LYS A 424 -14.30 8.28 19.47
CA LYS A 424 -13.71 9.03 18.39
C LYS A 424 -14.74 9.21 17.28
N VAL A 425 -14.86 10.40 16.74
CA VAL A 425 -15.75 10.74 15.63
C VAL A 425 -14.94 11.47 14.57
N THR A 426 -15.18 11.16 13.31
CA THR A 426 -14.54 11.80 12.16
C THR A 426 -15.61 12.23 11.17
N ALA A 427 -15.49 13.45 10.67
CA ALA A 427 -16.27 13.96 9.56
C ALA A 427 -15.33 14.50 8.50
N MET A 428 -15.53 14.11 7.24
CA MET A 428 -14.73 14.58 6.10
C MET A 428 -15.66 15.00 4.96
N TYR A 429 -15.43 16.18 4.44
CA TYR A 429 -16.06 16.66 3.21
C TYR A 429 -15.04 16.78 2.10
N ARG A 430 -15.39 16.31 0.91
CA ARG A 430 -14.59 16.42 -0.30
C ARG A 430 -15.42 16.94 -1.47
N ASN A 431 -14.80 17.78 -2.29
CA ASN A 431 -15.39 18.28 -3.53
C ASN A 431 -14.28 18.44 -4.57
N TYR A 432 -14.37 17.68 -5.64
CA TYR A 432 -13.42 17.67 -6.74
C TYR A 432 -14.16 18.11 -8.01
N SER A 433 -13.82 19.30 -8.53
CA SER A 433 -14.43 19.83 -9.75
C SER A 433 -14.32 18.84 -10.90
N LYS A 434 -15.35 18.78 -11.74
CA LYS A 434 -15.40 17.86 -12.89
C LYS A 434 -14.26 18.04 -13.89
N ARG A 435 -13.71 19.24 -14.02
CA ARG A 435 -12.60 19.58 -14.93
C ARG A 435 -11.24 19.67 -14.24
N TYR A 436 -11.18 19.46 -12.94
CA TYR A 436 -9.90 19.44 -12.21
C TYR A 436 -8.97 18.38 -12.78
N LEU A 437 -7.71 18.77 -13.07
CA LEU A 437 -6.73 17.89 -13.69
C LEU A 437 -5.39 17.98 -12.96
N ALA A 438 -5.02 16.90 -12.28
CA ALA A 438 -3.73 16.73 -11.65
C ALA A 438 -3.27 15.27 -11.87
N PHE A 439 -2.26 15.07 -12.72
CA PHE A 439 -1.84 13.72 -13.16
C PHE A 439 -1.25 12.87 -12.03
N ASN A 440 -0.62 13.50 -11.04
CA ASN A 440 0.05 12.82 -9.94
C ASN A 440 -0.78 12.88 -8.63
N ALA A 441 -2.04 13.24 -8.72
CA ALA A 441 -2.95 13.26 -7.59
C ALA A 441 -3.40 11.84 -7.19
N SER A 442 -3.50 11.61 -5.89
CA SER A 442 -4.07 10.41 -5.28
C SER A 442 -4.62 10.79 -3.92
N ALA A 443 -5.86 11.28 -3.89
CA ALA A 443 -6.58 11.65 -2.68
C ALA A 443 -7.72 10.66 -2.42
N LEU A 444 -8.26 10.66 -1.18
CA LEU A 444 -9.36 9.78 -0.82
C LEU A 444 -10.60 10.11 -1.68
N GLY A 445 -11.14 9.12 -2.34
CA GLY A 445 -12.30 9.24 -3.21
C GLY A 445 -12.92 7.90 -3.54
N GLU A 446 -14.02 7.93 -4.27
CA GLU A 446 -14.65 6.75 -4.85
C GLU A 446 -14.04 6.42 -6.21
N ASN A 447 -13.54 7.43 -6.91
CA ASN A 447 -12.86 7.28 -8.18
C ASN A 447 -11.35 7.19 -8.01
N SER A 448 -10.69 6.49 -8.92
CA SER A 448 -9.22 6.43 -9.00
C SER A 448 -8.58 7.78 -9.37
N LYS A 449 -9.33 8.70 -9.97
CA LYS A 449 -8.90 10.06 -10.33
C LYS A 449 -9.52 11.08 -9.40
N VAL A 450 -8.77 12.11 -9.05
CA VAL A 450 -9.22 13.23 -8.21
C VAL A 450 -9.97 14.24 -9.07
N ASN A 451 -11.16 13.89 -9.54
CA ASN A 451 -12.06 14.80 -10.25
C ASN A 451 -13.50 14.28 -10.21
N ASN A 452 -14.45 15.15 -10.53
CA ASN A 452 -15.86 14.83 -10.69
C ASN A 452 -16.45 14.06 -9.52
N GLU A 453 -16.18 14.50 -8.30
CA GLU A 453 -16.68 13.83 -7.10
C GLU A 453 -16.97 14.82 -5.98
N GLU A 454 -18.12 14.64 -5.33
CA GLU A 454 -18.46 15.29 -4.06
C GLU A 454 -18.87 14.21 -3.07
N GLY A 455 -18.39 14.31 -1.82
CA GLY A 455 -18.68 13.30 -0.82
C GLY A 455 -18.59 13.79 0.60
N LEU A 456 -19.37 13.15 1.47
CA LEU A 456 -19.37 13.33 2.91
C LEU A 456 -19.13 11.96 3.58
N TYR A 457 -18.02 11.85 4.26
CA TYR A 457 -17.66 10.69 5.06
C TYR A 457 -17.90 11.01 6.55
N LEU A 458 -18.58 10.10 7.25
CA LEU A 458 -18.80 10.14 8.69
C LEU A 458 -18.34 8.83 9.30
N GLY A 459 -17.39 8.87 10.22
CA GLY A 459 -16.85 7.68 10.90
C GLY A 459 -16.94 7.81 12.41
N ALA A 460 -17.04 6.67 13.10
CA ALA A 460 -17.04 6.61 14.56
C ALA A 460 -16.33 5.35 15.07
N GLU A 461 -15.63 5.49 16.19
CA GLU A 461 -15.07 4.40 16.98
C GLU A 461 -15.53 4.57 18.42
N ILE A 462 -16.08 3.51 19.03
CA ILE A 462 -16.61 3.50 20.38
C ILE A 462 -16.04 2.30 21.14
N TYR A 463 -15.35 2.55 22.21
CA TYR A 463 -14.80 1.53 23.12
C TYR A 463 -15.71 1.35 24.33
N ALA A 464 -16.60 0.35 24.31
CA ALA A 464 -17.48 0.01 25.41
C ALA A 464 -16.75 -0.88 26.43
N GLY A 465 -16.06 -0.23 27.36
CA GLY A 465 -15.19 -0.87 28.32
C GLY A 465 -13.91 -1.44 27.69
N ARG A 466 -13.38 -2.53 28.28
CA ARG A 466 -12.11 -3.13 27.84
C ARG A 466 -12.27 -4.26 26.81
N LYS A 467 -13.51 -4.70 26.58
CA LYS A 467 -13.79 -5.91 25.81
C LYS A 467 -14.47 -5.67 24.48
N LEU A 468 -15.24 -4.59 24.33
CA LEU A 468 -16.01 -4.34 23.13
C LEU A 468 -15.55 -3.05 22.45
N ALA A 469 -15.15 -3.15 21.19
CA ALA A 469 -14.91 -2.04 20.30
C ALA A 469 -15.95 -2.07 19.17
N LEU A 470 -16.62 -0.96 18.95
CA LEU A 470 -17.53 -0.73 17.84
C LEU A 470 -16.91 0.29 16.92
N SER A 471 -16.89 0.04 15.63
CA SER A 471 -16.37 0.99 14.64
C SER A 471 -17.23 0.94 13.39
N GLY A 472 -17.28 2.05 12.68
CA GLY A 472 -18.03 2.11 11.44
C GLY A 472 -17.87 3.44 10.74
N TYR A 473 -18.29 3.46 9.47
CA TYR A 473 -18.43 4.69 8.71
C TYR A 473 -19.60 4.62 7.73
N ALA A 474 -20.04 5.79 7.32
CA ALA A 474 -20.91 6.01 6.17
C ALA A 474 -20.26 7.07 5.26
N ASP A 475 -20.06 6.72 4.00
CA ASP A 475 -19.58 7.63 2.96
C ASP A 475 -20.65 7.82 1.91
N ILE A 476 -21.18 9.03 1.80
CA ILE A 476 -22.21 9.41 0.83
C ILE A 476 -21.53 10.22 -0.24
N PHE A 477 -21.65 9.81 -1.49
CA PHE A 477 -20.96 10.47 -2.60
C PHE A 477 -21.84 10.64 -3.83
N ARG A 478 -21.50 11.62 -4.65
CA ARG A 478 -22.06 11.84 -5.98
C ARG A 478 -21.00 12.25 -6.98
N MET A 479 -21.24 11.93 -8.23
CA MET A 479 -20.45 12.35 -9.38
C MET A 479 -21.28 13.34 -10.20
N PRO A 480 -21.02 14.66 -10.08
CA PRO A 480 -21.85 15.70 -10.69
C PRO A 480 -21.95 15.65 -12.21
N TRP A 481 -20.90 15.14 -12.89
CA TRP A 481 -20.94 14.90 -14.33
C TRP A 481 -21.35 13.45 -14.61
N PRO A 482 -22.54 13.23 -15.11
CA PRO A 482 -23.03 11.89 -15.37
C PRO A 482 -22.55 11.35 -16.70
N THR A 483 -22.55 10.04 -16.82
CA THR A 483 -22.52 9.37 -18.12
C THR A 483 -23.91 9.34 -18.79
N SER A 484 -24.97 9.32 -17.99
CA SER A 484 -26.38 9.48 -18.42
C SER A 484 -27.22 10.22 -17.38
N LYS A 485 -27.04 9.94 -16.09
CA LYS A 485 -27.61 10.67 -14.95
C LYS A 485 -26.51 10.89 -13.89
N VAL A 486 -26.78 11.77 -12.92
CA VAL A 486 -25.86 11.98 -11.78
C VAL A 486 -25.66 10.66 -11.05
N SER A 487 -24.45 10.12 -11.14
CA SER A 487 -24.08 8.92 -10.37
C SER A 487 -23.92 9.29 -8.91
N SER A 488 -24.61 8.56 -8.03
CA SER A 488 -24.50 8.72 -6.59
C SER A 488 -24.42 7.36 -5.92
N GLY A 489 -23.98 7.35 -4.68
CA GLY A 489 -23.92 6.10 -3.91
C GLY A 489 -23.67 6.33 -2.46
N ILE A 490 -23.73 5.25 -1.72
CA ILE A 490 -23.41 5.17 -0.30
C ILE A 490 -22.54 3.92 -0.04
N ASP A 491 -21.52 4.09 0.76
CA ASP A 491 -20.67 2.99 1.25
C ASP A 491 -20.68 3.01 2.79
N VAL A 492 -21.14 1.93 3.39
CA VAL A 492 -21.32 1.83 4.85
C VAL A 492 -20.59 0.59 5.36
N ILE A 493 -19.83 0.76 6.44
CA ILE A 493 -19.28 -0.35 7.22
C ILE A 493 -19.70 -0.21 8.68
N ALA A 494 -20.05 -1.32 9.30
CA ALA A 494 -20.20 -1.46 10.74
C ALA A 494 -19.43 -2.72 11.21
N GLN A 495 -18.64 -2.56 12.25
CA GLN A 495 -17.81 -3.62 12.81
C GLN A 495 -17.92 -3.63 14.34
N ALA A 496 -17.99 -4.82 14.91
CA ALA A 496 -17.97 -5.07 16.35
C ALA A 496 -16.85 -6.08 16.66
N ASP A 497 -15.89 -5.69 17.48
CA ASP A 497 -14.80 -6.54 17.94
C ASP A 497 -14.96 -6.83 19.43
N PHE A 498 -15.21 -8.09 19.78
CA PHE A 498 -15.39 -8.55 21.15
C PHE A 498 -14.19 -9.39 21.62
N LYS A 499 -13.43 -8.87 22.58
CA LYS A 499 -12.33 -9.58 23.25
C LYS A 499 -12.87 -10.36 24.44
N ALA A 500 -13.29 -11.59 24.22
CA ALA A 500 -13.82 -12.46 25.30
C ALA A 500 -12.72 -12.72 26.34
N THR A 501 -11.51 -13.02 25.89
CA THR A 501 -10.30 -13.19 26.73
C THR A 501 -9.09 -12.50 26.07
N LYS A 502 -7.91 -12.50 26.72
CA LYS A 502 -6.64 -12.04 26.11
C LYS A 502 -6.25 -12.84 24.85
N ARG A 503 -6.78 -14.08 24.72
CA ARG A 503 -6.43 -15.05 23.67
C ARG A 503 -7.57 -15.36 22.71
N TYR A 504 -8.76 -14.82 22.92
CA TYR A 504 -9.92 -15.09 22.09
C TYR A 504 -10.66 -13.80 21.74
N THR A 505 -10.78 -13.53 20.45
CA THR A 505 -11.48 -12.37 19.88
C THR A 505 -12.49 -12.84 18.84
N VAL A 506 -13.68 -12.25 18.88
CA VAL A 506 -14.74 -12.44 17.88
C VAL A 506 -14.97 -11.09 17.21
N SER A 507 -14.96 -11.06 15.89
CA SER A 507 -15.20 -9.86 15.08
C SER A 507 -16.38 -10.12 14.14
N LEU A 508 -17.37 -9.24 14.17
CA LEU A 508 -18.48 -9.22 13.24
C LEU A 508 -18.40 -7.94 12.42
N LYS A 509 -18.41 -8.06 11.09
CA LYS A 509 -18.36 -6.95 10.16
C LYS A 509 -19.51 -7.05 9.16
N TRP A 510 -20.20 -5.95 8.94
CA TRP A 510 -21.14 -5.75 7.87
C TRP A 510 -20.68 -4.60 6.97
N LYS A 511 -20.72 -4.81 5.65
CA LYS A 511 -20.47 -3.76 4.63
C LYS A 511 -21.64 -3.75 3.67
N CYS A 512 -22.04 -2.57 3.27
CA CYS A 512 -23.04 -2.35 2.23
C CYS A 512 -22.57 -1.19 1.34
N LYS A 513 -22.41 -1.45 0.06
CA LYS A 513 -22.14 -0.44 -0.96
C LYS A 513 -23.27 -0.44 -1.95
N ASP A 514 -23.85 0.73 -2.16
CA ASP A 514 -24.94 0.96 -3.11
C ASP A 514 -24.50 2.10 -4.04
N LYS A 515 -24.40 1.81 -5.34
CA LYS A 515 -23.85 2.73 -6.32
C LYS A 515 -24.62 2.63 -7.64
N LEU A 516 -25.03 3.76 -8.18
CA LEU A 516 -25.66 3.82 -9.48
C LEU A 516 -24.68 3.36 -10.57
N GLN A 517 -25.11 2.39 -11.36
CA GLN A 517 -24.43 1.92 -12.57
C GLN A 517 -25.28 2.23 -13.80
N SER A 518 -24.61 2.49 -14.93
CA SER A 518 -25.29 2.90 -16.18
C SER A 518 -25.34 1.80 -17.25
N SER A 519 -24.78 0.63 -17.01
CA SER A 519 -24.72 -0.46 -18.00
C SER A 519 -24.77 -1.82 -17.31
N PRO A 520 -25.54 -2.78 -17.83
CA PRO A 520 -26.38 -2.73 -19.03
C PRO A 520 -27.69 -1.94 -18.86
N VAL A 521 -28.14 -1.71 -17.63
CA VAL A 521 -29.33 -0.95 -17.25
C VAL A 521 -28.94 0.12 -16.26
N GLU A 522 -29.55 1.30 -16.30
CA GLU A 522 -29.31 2.33 -15.29
C GLU A 522 -30.09 2.01 -14.01
N ASP A 523 -29.43 1.41 -13.04
CA ASP A 523 -29.97 1.03 -11.73
C ASP A 523 -28.89 1.04 -10.65
N TYR A 524 -29.32 0.95 -9.40
CA TYR A 524 -28.40 0.83 -8.27
C TYR A 524 -27.88 -0.59 -8.12
N ALA A 525 -26.56 -0.74 -8.19
CA ALA A 525 -25.89 -1.97 -7.85
C ALA A 525 -25.59 -1.98 -6.34
N LYS A 526 -26.30 -2.84 -5.63
CA LYS A 526 -26.12 -3.05 -4.18
C LYS A 526 -25.27 -4.27 -3.94
N ASN A 527 -24.11 -4.06 -3.32
CA ASN A 527 -23.23 -5.13 -2.89
C ASN A 527 -23.10 -5.09 -1.35
N GLN A 528 -23.45 -6.17 -0.69
CA GLN A 528 -23.31 -6.25 0.76
C GLN A 528 -22.68 -7.58 1.18
N TYR A 529 -21.93 -7.55 2.29
CA TYR A 529 -21.43 -8.76 2.90
C TYR A 529 -21.46 -8.71 4.43
N ILE A 530 -21.58 -9.88 5.04
CA ILE A 530 -21.42 -10.10 6.47
C ILE A 530 -20.23 -11.04 6.65
N ARG A 531 -19.32 -10.68 7.55
CA ARG A 531 -18.14 -11.48 7.88
C ARG A 531 -18.08 -11.69 9.38
N LEU A 532 -18.03 -12.94 9.80
CA LEU A 532 -17.78 -13.37 11.17
C LEU A 532 -16.38 -13.97 11.23
N GLN A 533 -15.54 -13.45 12.10
CA GLN A 533 -14.19 -13.96 12.34
C GLN A 533 -14.01 -14.32 13.81
N ASN A 534 -13.52 -15.52 14.07
CA ASN A 534 -13.09 -15.99 15.38
C ASN A 534 -11.58 -16.17 15.37
N LYS A 535 -10.86 -15.45 16.22
CA LYS A 535 -9.40 -15.57 16.38
C LYS A 535 -9.09 -16.12 17.78
N PHE A 536 -8.43 -17.26 17.82
CA PHE A 536 -8.02 -17.94 19.04
C PHE A 536 -6.51 -18.22 19.03
N SER A 537 -5.81 -17.84 20.08
CA SER A 537 -4.39 -18.11 20.28
C SER A 537 -4.20 -19.02 21.48
N PRO A 538 -4.23 -20.37 21.31
CA PRO A 538 -4.09 -21.32 22.40
C PRO A 538 -2.75 -21.16 23.14
N SER A 539 -1.74 -20.72 22.44
CA SER A 539 -0.42 -20.39 22.99
C SER A 539 0.15 -19.14 22.30
N ASP A 540 1.24 -18.60 22.81
CA ASP A 540 1.93 -17.46 22.18
C ASP A 540 2.55 -17.83 20.81
N ASN A 541 2.68 -19.12 20.55
CA ASN A 541 3.28 -19.68 19.34
C ASN A 541 2.26 -20.14 18.31
N THR A 542 0.97 -20.18 18.66
CA THR A 542 -0.08 -20.71 17.78
C THR A 542 -1.23 -19.71 17.72
N SER A 543 -1.65 -19.38 16.50
CA SER A 543 -2.85 -18.58 16.24
C SER A 543 -3.73 -19.30 15.24
N ILE A 544 -5.02 -19.40 15.52
CA ILE A 544 -6.04 -20.00 14.67
C ILE A 544 -7.10 -18.94 14.42
N ALA A 545 -7.47 -18.73 13.16
CA ALA A 545 -8.56 -17.82 12.80
C ALA A 545 -9.53 -18.55 11.85
N ASN A 546 -10.80 -18.59 12.24
CA ASN A 546 -11.89 -19.10 11.42
C ASN A 546 -12.71 -17.93 10.91
N VAL A 547 -13.03 -17.91 9.64
CA VAL A 547 -13.83 -16.87 9.00
C VAL A 547 -14.96 -17.49 8.21
N ILE A 548 -16.13 -16.92 8.37
CA ILE A 548 -17.33 -17.18 7.56
C ILE A 548 -17.74 -15.83 6.97
N GLN A 549 -17.85 -15.75 5.66
CA GLN A 549 -18.32 -14.58 4.96
C GLN A 549 -19.46 -14.96 4.03
N TRP A 550 -20.50 -14.14 4.03
CA TRP A 550 -21.62 -14.22 3.12
C TRP A 550 -21.73 -12.93 2.35
N SER A 551 -22.02 -12.99 1.02
CA SER A 551 -22.22 -11.85 0.14
C SER A 551 -23.55 -11.91 -0.58
N ASP A 552 -24.15 -10.75 -0.87
CA ASP A 552 -25.39 -10.56 -1.59
C ASP A 552 -25.22 -9.37 -2.55
N TYR A 553 -25.37 -9.64 -3.83
CA TYR A 553 -25.27 -8.64 -4.90
C TYR A 553 -26.62 -8.53 -5.61
N ARG A 554 -27.08 -7.30 -5.83
CA ARG A 554 -28.34 -7.02 -6.56
C ARG A 554 -28.12 -5.90 -7.55
N TYR A 555 -28.57 -6.12 -8.79
CA TYR A 555 -28.52 -5.11 -9.84
C TYR A 555 -29.55 -5.47 -10.93
N GLY A 556 -30.54 -4.61 -11.15
CA GLY A 556 -31.69 -4.94 -11.99
C GLY A 556 -32.34 -6.24 -11.52
N ASP A 557 -32.52 -7.17 -12.45
CA ASP A 557 -33.07 -8.52 -12.17
C ASP A 557 -32.04 -9.50 -11.62
N THR A 558 -30.77 -9.13 -11.58
CA THR A 558 -29.69 -10.00 -11.08
C THR A 558 -29.67 -10.02 -9.56
N HIS A 559 -29.74 -11.22 -8.98
CA HIS A 559 -29.61 -11.42 -7.55
C HIS A 559 -28.66 -12.60 -7.28
N ASP A 560 -27.42 -12.28 -6.98
CA ASP A 560 -26.35 -13.24 -6.74
C ASP A 560 -25.99 -13.30 -5.27
N ARG A 561 -25.78 -14.52 -4.75
CA ARG A 561 -25.35 -14.78 -3.37
C ARG A 561 -24.13 -15.67 -3.36
N GLY A 562 -23.23 -15.42 -2.41
CA GLY A 562 -22.03 -16.22 -2.25
C GLY A 562 -21.68 -16.47 -0.79
N TYR A 563 -20.86 -17.50 -0.56
CA TYR A 563 -20.25 -17.75 0.73
C TYR A 563 -18.78 -18.12 0.58
N LEU A 564 -18.00 -17.75 1.60
CA LEU A 564 -16.59 -18.07 1.75
C LEU A 564 -16.34 -18.49 3.20
N ILE A 565 -15.78 -19.67 3.39
CA ILE A 565 -15.42 -20.21 4.70
C ILE A 565 -13.95 -20.57 4.66
N TYR A 566 -13.16 -20.08 5.62
CA TYR A 566 -11.76 -20.47 5.69
C TYR A 566 -11.22 -20.53 7.11
N GLN A 567 -10.18 -21.35 7.27
CA GLN A 567 -9.39 -21.43 8.49
C GLN A 567 -7.94 -21.07 8.19
N ASN A 568 -7.39 -20.18 9.01
CA ASN A 568 -5.97 -19.86 9.05
C ASN A 568 -5.34 -20.51 10.29
N VAL A 569 -4.15 -21.05 10.12
CA VAL A 569 -3.31 -21.52 11.22
C VAL A 569 -1.93 -20.93 11.06
N THR A 570 -1.44 -20.27 12.11
CA THR A 570 -0.04 -19.81 12.18
C THR A 570 0.62 -20.50 13.36
N PHE A 571 1.76 -21.12 13.11
CA PHE A 571 2.53 -21.86 14.11
C PHE A 571 4.01 -21.49 14.07
N LYS A 572 4.61 -21.21 15.23
CA LYS A 572 6.01 -20.82 15.41
C LYS A 572 6.63 -21.70 16.48
N PRO A 573 7.27 -22.82 16.11
CA PRO A 573 7.99 -23.68 17.07
C PRO A 573 9.00 -22.87 17.88
N ARG A 574 9.07 -23.09 19.19
CA ARG A 574 10.03 -22.37 20.07
C ARG A 574 11.48 -22.75 19.84
N GLN A 575 11.73 -23.98 19.41
CA GLN A 575 13.06 -24.56 19.29
C GLN A 575 13.70 -24.37 17.91
N ILE A 576 12.92 -23.98 16.92
CA ILE A 576 13.36 -23.90 15.51
C ILE A 576 12.94 -22.51 14.98
N PRO A 577 13.84 -21.78 14.28
CA PRO A 577 13.51 -20.48 13.69
C PRO A 577 12.61 -20.64 12.43
N LEU A 578 11.49 -21.32 12.59
CA LEU A 578 10.53 -21.62 11.54
C LEU A 578 9.19 -20.94 11.85
N THR A 579 8.61 -20.31 10.85
CA THR A 579 7.22 -19.84 10.86
C THR A 579 6.43 -20.61 9.82
N ILE A 580 5.31 -21.18 10.21
CA ILE A 580 4.41 -21.92 9.35
C ILE A 580 3.07 -21.16 9.35
N ALA A 581 2.57 -20.76 8.17
CA ALA A 581 1.23 -20.22 8.05
C ALA A 581 0.50 -20.98 6.94
N ALA A 582 -0.70 -21.47 7.25
CA ALA A 582 -1.51 -22.24 6.32
C ALA A 582 -2.95 -21.75 6.31
N ARG A 583 -3.61 -21.86 5.16
CA ARG A 583 -5.05 -21.66 4.99
C ARG A 583 -5.65 -22.80 4.21
N TYR A 584 -6.89 -23.15 4.57
CA TYR A 584 -7.82 -23.88 3.71
C TYR A 584 -9.12 -23.10 3.62
N ALA A 585 -9.57 -22.83 2.40
CA ALA A 585 -10.77 -22.07 2.11
C ALA A 585 -11.70 -22.85 1.17
N LEU A 586 -13.01 -22.79 1.44
CA LEU A 586 -14.08 -23.25 0.57
C LEU A 586 -14.93 -22.05 0.17
N PHE A 587 -15.32 -21.99 -1.10
CA PHE A 587 -16.11 -20.88 -1.61
C PHE A 587 -17.10 -21.33 -2.69
N SER A 588 -18.25 -20.66 -2.72
CA SER A 588 -19.21 -20.72 -3.80
C SER A 588 -19.84 -19.34 -3.95
N ALA A 589 -19.58 -18.65 -5.05
CA ALA A 589 -20.11 -17.33 -5.33
C ALA A 589 -20.12 -17.06 -6.83
N PRO A 590 -21.25 -16.58 -7.40
CA PRO A 590 -21.25 -15.99 -8.73
C PRO A 590 -20.25 -14.82 -8.83
N TYR A 591 -19.79 -14.51 -10.04
CA TYR A 591 -18.76 -13.49 -10.26
C TYR A 591 -19.14 -12.11 -9.69
N ASN A 592 -20.42 -11.71 -9.74
CA ASN A 592 -20.86 -10.42 -9.21
C ASN A 592 -20.86 -10.38 -7.67
N ALA A 593 -21.10 -11.53 -7.02
CA ALA A 593 -21.07 -11.68 -5.56
C ALA A 593 -19.69 -12.13 -5.02
N ARG A 594 -18.61 -11.95 -5.82
CA ARG A 594 -17.26 -12.34 -5.42
C ARG A 594 -16.82 -11.69 -4.12
N MET A 595 -16.00 -12.38 -3.38
CA MET A 595 -15.50 -11.95 -2.07
C MET A 595 -13.99 -11.83 -2.10
N TYR A 596 -13.47 -10.87 -1.37
CA TYR A 596 -12.03 -10.65 -1.24
C TYR A 596 -11.57 -11.03 0.16
N ALA A 597 -10.42 -11.69 0.27
CA ALA A 597 -9.82 -12.00 1.56
C ALA A 597 -8.30 -11.91 1.49
N TYR A 598 -7.74 -11.17 2.45
CA TYR A 598 -6.30 -11.10 2.63
C TYR A 598 -5.72 -12.50 2.87
N GLU A 599 -4.59 -12.80 2.24
CA GLU A 599 -3.81 -14.03 2.43
C GLU A 599 -2.41 -13.71 2.89
N ASN A 600 -1.89 -14.52 3.82
CA ASN A 600 -0.47 -14.45 4.16
C ASN A 600 0.38 -14.83 2.95
N ASP A 601 1.37 -14.02 2.65
CA ASP A 601 2.32 -14.24 1.58
C ASP A 601 3.76 -14.07 2.08
N VAL A 602 4.73 -14.33 1.21
CA VAL A 602 6.12 -13.99 1.49
C VAL A 602 6.29 -12.48 1.46
N MET A 603 7.33 -11.99 2.13
CA MET A 603 7.61 -10.54 2.18
C MET A 603 7.69 -9.93 0.79
N TYR A 604 7.26 -8.69 0.64
CA TYR A 604 7.08 -7.91 -0.59
C TYR A 604 5.92 -8.35 -1.49
N PHE A 605 5.27 -9.46 -1.22
CA PHE A 605 4.01 -9.80 -1.88
C PHE A 605 2.83 -9.51 -0.96
N PHE A 606 1.83 -8.86 -1.53
CA PHE A 606 0.56 -8.59 -0.89
C PHE A 606 -0.53 -9.29 -1.69
N SER A 607 -1.32 -10.13 -1.05
CA SER A 607 -2.30 -10.98 -1.74
C SER A 607 -3.69 -10.81 -1.13
N VAL A 608 -4.61 -10.28 -1.94
CA VAL A 608 -6.04 -10.19 -1.61
C VAL A 608 -6.84 -10.73 -2.81
N PRO A 609 -6.79 -12.04 -3.06
CA PRO A 609 -7.47 -12.61 -4.20
C PRO A 609 -8.98 -12.52 -4.08
N ALA A 610 -9.64 -12.45 -5.25
CA ALA A 610 -11.09 -12.59 -5.37
C ALA A 610 -11.47 -14.07 -5.37
N TYR A 611 -12.44 -14.43 -4.53
CA TYR A 611 -13.05 -15.76 -4.45
C TYR A 611 -14.37 -15.73 -5.18
N TYR A 612 -14.49 -16.47 -6.27
CA TYR A 612 -15.69 -16.57 -7.11
C TYR A 612 -15.76 -17.91 -7.81
N TYR A 613 -16.95 -18.31 -8.24
CA TYR A 613 -17.33 -19.63 -8.70
C TYR A 613 -17.33 -20.66 -7.58
N GLU A 614 -17.16 -21.95 -7.84
CA GLU A 614 -17.17 -23.00 -6.83
C GLU A 614 -15.81 -23.68 -6.74
N GLY A 615 -15.27 -23.77 -5.52
CA GLY A 615 -13.96 -24.41 -5.38
C GLY A 615 -13.40 -24.36 -3.97
N CYS A 616 -12.16 -24.80 -3.89
CA CYS A 616 -11.34 -24.60 -2.71
C CYS A 616 -10.01 -23.91 -3.07
N ARG A 617 -9.46 -23.22 -2.08
CA ARG A 617 -8.13 -22.62 -2.15
C ARG A 617 -7.36 -22.95 -0.88
N TYR A 618 -6.13 -23.35 -1.05
CA TYR A 618 -5.23 -23.57 0.08
C TYR A 618 -3.85 -23.02 -0.19
N TYR A 619 -3.16 -22.65 0.88
CA TYR A 619 -1.77 -22.26 0.82
C TYR A 619 -0.99 -22.70 2.06
N LEU A 620 0.31 -22.83 1.87
CA LEU A 620 1.31 -23.04 2.91
C LEU A 620 2.45 -22.03 2.72
N VAL A 621 2.71 -21.23 3.75
CA VAL A 621 3.86 -20.34 3.83
C VAL A 621 4.83 -20.90 4.86
N LEU A 622 6.07 -21.07 4.44
CA LEU A 622 7.18 -21.46 5.31
C LEU A 622 8.19 -20.32 5.35
N GLY A 623 8.53 -19.87 6.54
CA GLY A 623 9.53 -18.82 6.74
C GLY A 623 10.59 -19.26 7.73
N THR A 624 11.87 -19.04 7.40
CA THR A 624 12.99 -19.30 8.30
C THR A 624 14.01 -18.18 8.28
N GLN A 625 14.68 -17.99 9.41
CA GLN A 625 15.80 -17.08 9.54
C GLN A 625 17.02 -17.85 9.99
N ILE A 626 18.07 -17.88 9.16
CA ILE A 626 19.32 -18.58 9.40
C ILE A 626 20.34 -17.57 9.95
N GLY A 627 20.58 -17.65 11.24
CA GLY A 627 21.37 -16.65 11.95
C GLY A 627 20.72 -15.26 11.86
N LYS A 628 21.55 -14.19 11.87
CA LYS A 628 21.08 -12.81 11.72
C LYS A 628 21.11 -12.31 10.26
N ARG A 629 21.61 -13.13 9.33
CA ARG A 629 22.00 -12.70 7.99
C ARG A 629 21.07 -13.16 6.89
N VAL A 630 20.50 -14.35 6.97
CA VAL A 630 19.72 -14.94 5.87
C VAL A 630 18.28 -15.16 6.31
N LYS A 631 17.31 -14.62 5.55
CA LYS A 631 15.89 -14.86 5.71
C LYS A 631 15.35 -15.48 4.43
N LEU A 632 14.72 -16.64 4.54
CA LEU A 632 14.10 -17.36 3.44
C LEU A 632 12.61 -17.55 3.75
N GLN A 633 11.76 -17.24 2.78
CA GLN A 633 10.33 -17.56 2.86
C GLN A 633 9.88 -18.17 1.54
N THR A 634 9.00 -19.16 1.63
CA THR A 634 8.39 -19.79 0.46
C THR A 634 6.90 -19.92 0.68
N ARG A 635 6.11 -19.73 -0.37
CA ARG A 635 4.68 -19.97 -0.38
C ARG A 635 4.34 -20.89 -1.54
N LEU A 636 3.56 -21.91 -1.26
CA LEU A 636 2.86 -22.73 -2.23
C LEU A 636 1.36 -22.50 -2.04
N SER A 637 0.66 -22.12 -3.09
CA SER A 637 -0.79 -21.96 -3.05
C SER A 637 -1.46 -22.54 -4.27
N GLN A 638 -2.68 -23.08 -4.11
CA GLN A 638 -3.42 -23.68 -5.21
C GLN A 638 -4.90 -23.31 -5.14
N TRP A 639 -5.45 -22.91 -6.27
CA TRP A 639 -6.87 -22.91 -6.57
C TRP A 639 -7.27 -24.25 -7.14
N ARG A 640 -8.42 -24.78 -6.73
CA ARG A 640 -9.07 -25.93 -7.33
C ARG A 640 -10.55 -25.63 -7.49
N TYR A 641 -10.99 -25.48 -8.73
CA TYR A 641 -12.40 -25.27 -9.06
C TYR A 641 -13.12 -26.60 -9.24
N PHE A 642 -14.41 -26.65 -8.83
CA PHE A 642 -15.24 -27.85 -8.93
C PHE A 642 -16.22 -27.79 -10.09
N ASP A 643 -16.53 -26.58 -10.56
CA ASP A 643 -17.57 -26.29 -11.55
C ASP A 643 -17.01 -25.99 -12.95
N ARG A 644 -15.68 -26.07 -13.16
CA ARG A 644 -15.07 -25.69 -14.44
C ARG A 644 -13.73 -26.35 -14.69
N ASN A 645 -13.42 -26.46 -16.00
CA ASN A 645 -12.15 -26.98 -16.51
C ASN A 645 -11.32 -25.90 -17.24
N VAL A 646 -11.68 -24.61 -17.07
CA VAL A 646 -10.95 -23.47 -17.63
C VAL A 646 -10.90 -22.37 -16.59
N ILE A 647 -9.69 -21.88 -16.30
CA ILE A 647 -9.44 -20.80 -15.34
C ILE A 647 -8.95 -19.58 -16.11
N SER A 648 -9.44 -18.40 -15.74
CA SER A 648 -9.16 -17.11 -16.40
C SER A 648 -9.62 -17.07 -17.86
N SER A 649 -9.25 -16.03 -18.57
CA SER A 649 -9.60 -15.83 -19.98
C SER A 649 -8.45 -15.18 -20.75
N GLY A 650 -8.54 -15.15 -22.08
CA GLY A 650 -7.55 -14.53 -22.95
C GLY A 650 -6.17 -15.17 -22.80
N ASP A 651 -5.14 -14.36 -22.70
CA ASP A 651 -3.73 -14.78 -22.63
C ASP A 651 -3.38 -15.55 -21.37
N ASN A 652 -4.08 -15.26 -20.28
CA ASN A 652 -3.87 -15.90 -18.98
C ASN A 652 -4.72 -17.16 -18.76
N GLN A 653 -5.44 -17.63 -19.78
CA GLN A 653 -6.26 -18.83 -19.71
C GLN A 653 -5.41 -20.06 -19.40
N ILE A 654 -5.86 -20.87 -18.44
CA ILE A 654 -5.31 -22.18 -18.06
C ILE A 654 -6.37 -23.24 -18.36
N ASP A 655 -6.02 -24.26 -19.13
CA ASP A 655 -6.89 -25.42 -19.33
C ASP A 655 -6.70 -26.35 -18.14
N GLY A 656 -7.78 -26.59 -17.42
CA GLY A 656 -7.81 -27.36 -16.19
C GLY A 656 -8.54 -26.65 -15.06
N SER A 657 -8.79 -27.39 -13.99
CA SER A 657 -9.48 -26.90 -12.78
C SER A 657 -8.53 -26.41 -11.69
N ASN A 658 -7.22 -26.50 -11.90
CA ASN A 658 -6.20 -26.13 -10.92
C ASN A 658 -5.33 -24.96 -11.40
N LYS A 659 -4.95 -24.09 -10.46
CA LYS A 659 -3.92 -23.07 -10.65
C LYS A 659 -3.02 -23.04 -9.42
N THR A 660 -1.74 -23.37 -9.60
CA THR A 660 -0.74 -23.48 -8.54
C THR A 660 0.26 -22.33 -8.66
N GLU A 661 0.46 -21.59 -7.58
CA GLU A 661 1.39 -20.46 -7.50
C GLU A 661 2.49 -20.76 -6.49
N VAL A 662 3.72 -20.45 -6.87
CA VAL A 662 4.91 -20.55 -5.99
C VAL A 662 5.55 -19.19 -5.88
N ASN A 663 5.69 -18.69 -4.64
CA ASN A 663 6.39 -17.45 -4.32
C ASN A 663 7.58 -17.76 -3.42
N VAL A 664 8.73 -17.15 -3.71
CA VAL A 664 9.96 -17.29 -2.94
C VAL A 664 10.50 -15.92 -2.62
N TYR A 665 10.97 -15.73 -1.40
CA TYR A 665 11.67 -14.55 -0.91
C TYR A 665 12.95 -14.97 -0.24
N LEU A 666 14.06 -14.41 -0.67
CA LEU A 666 15.39 -14.57 -0.08
C LEU A 666 15.99 -13.19 0.23
N GLN A 667 16.41 -12.98 1.46
CA GLN A 667 17.18 -11.80 1.87
C GLN A 667 18.48 -12.21 2.52
N VAL A 668 19.57 -11.58 2.07
CA VAL A 668 20.90 -11.73 2.64
C VAL A 668 21.37 -10.37 3.16
N LYS A 669 21.74 -10.29 4.44
CA LYS A 669 22.33 -9.10 5.10
C LYS A 669 23.82 -9.34 5.33
N ILE A 670 24.64 -8.39 4.94
CA ILE A 670 26.11 -8.44 5.04
C ILE A 670 26.58 -7.30 5.93
#